data_1784d04e50707e812e4f4eabd045e02d
#
_entry.id   1784d04e50707e812e4f4eabd045e02d
#
_cell.length_a   1.000
_cell.length_b   1.000
_cell.length_c   1.000
_cell.angle_alpha   90.00
_cell.angle_beta   90.00
_cell.angle_gamma   90.00
#
_symmetry.space_group_name_H-M   'P 1'
#
loop_
_entity.id
_entity.type
_entity.pdbx_description
1 polymer ?
#
loop_
_entity_poly.entity_id
_entity_poly.type
_entity_poly.pdbx_seq_one_letter_code
_entity_poly.pdbx_strand_id
1 'polypeptide(L)'
;MAKVKDKKVEMLDITEERKKQIEEAVKKVKITKIFNEKAERYTFSKVGDLLNLPNLISVQLDSYNWFITEGLTEVLKDISPIQDYNGNLILEFFGHRLEDTPKYDLEESRDRNTTYSKRLYVNVRLINKETGEIKEQEIFLGDFPIMTESGTFLINGAERVVVSQLVRSPGCYFVNVDSNSKYKTTPLYNATIMPIRGAWIEFETETAGTVFTRIDRTRKLPATTLLRALGLETVDEMVALFGEDEALLKTVEKDQIETQNEALIEIYKKLRPGELPTIDAAKTLFEQLFFNVRRYDLSRVGRFKYDQKLSLASRINKQVLAENIIDKETGELVFEAGKKLKYSEALQIQNMGINRVKVKFKGKEIVILGNNTVDLEAFVPEDVKEEVGIKERVNYTELLKVLEKVKNDESLDLKEELKKNRSKLVSEHVTKEDILSTFSYILNLNHGLYKIDNIDHLGNRRIRSVGELLQNQFRIGLTRLERVVRERMTIKDLDTVTPQTLINTKPITSVVREFFGSSQLSQFMEQTNPLSELTHKRRVSSLGPGGLSRDRAGFEVRDIHYTHYGRLCPVESPEGPNVGLILSLSGFARINEYGFVETPYRKIDPVTKKITDDVVYMSSDMEDNFVICQATEPVTKDGKLKNDRVRARYLDEIKEMDKDEIDYMDISPKQIASIATAMIPFFETDDARRTLMGANMQRQAVPLLRTDSPMVGTGMEYRAAKDSGEVINCLADGHVHKLTGTEIIVKGDDGKIYTHTLRKFKRTNASTCINQKPIVKEGEKVYKNQIIADGMATDKGEMALGKNAVVAFANWEGYTFEDAILISDKLVKEDTYTSIHIEQYDFESRDTKLRTRRNNKRNT
;
A
#
# COMPACT_ATOMS: atom_id res chain seq x y z
N MET A 1 68.99 23.16 -8.97
CA MET A 1 68.52 23.12 -7.60
C MET A 1 68.07 24.51 -7.20
N ALA A 2 66.81 24.86 -7.39
CA ALA A 2 66.24 26.10 -6.96
C ALA A 2 65.64 25.88 -5.57
N LYS A 3 66.11 26.66 -4.59
CA LYS A 3 65.57 26.66 -3.23
C LYS A 3 64.18 27.23 -3.26
N VAL A 4 63.18 26.34 -3.06
CA VAL A 4 61.81 26.75 -2.72
C VAL A 4 61.90 27.35 -1.30
N LYS A 5 61.73 28.67 -1.24
CA LYS A 5 61.54 29.38 0.04
C LYS A 5 60.18 28.90 0.61
N ASP A 6 60.20 28.33 1.81
CA ASP A 6 59.03 28.10 2.64
C ASP A 6 58.25 29.42 2.80
N LYS A 7 57.20 29.61 1.99
CA LYS A 7 56.16 30.56 2.34
C LYS A 7 55.33 29.90 3.45
N LYS A 8 55.54 30.37 4.72
CA LYS A 8 54.56 30.18 5.76
C LYS A 8 53.19 30.50 5.21
N VAL A 9 52.31 29.54 5.16
CA VAL A 9 50.88 29.75 4.93
C VAL A 9 50.44 30.63 6.09
N GLU A 10 50.25 31.92 5.85
CA GLU A 10 49.58 32.80 6.80
C GLU A 10 48.19 32.22 7.00
N MET A 11 47.97 31.61 8.16
CA MET A 11 46.63 31.28 8.65
C MET A 11 45.84 32.60 8.56
N LEU A 12 44.75 32.60 7.80
CA LEU A 12 43.82 33.71 7.73
C LEU A 12 43.43 34.09 9.15
N ASP A 13 44.02 35.12 9.69
CA ASP A 13 43.63 35.71 10.97
C ASP A 13 42.18 36.18 10.80
N ILE A 14 41.28 35.40 11.34
CA ILE A 14 39.87 35.78 11.43
C ILE A 14 39.86 37.02 12.33
N THR A 15 39.57 38.17 11.73
CA THR A 15 39.53 39.46 12.44
C THR A 15 38.60 39.33 13.66
N GLU A 16 38.91 39.96 14.75
CA GLU A 16 38.09 39.91 15.97
C GLU A 16 36.66 40.35 15.73
N GLU A 17 36.45 41.21 14.78
CA GLU A 17 35.14 41.64 14.34
C GLU A 17 34.31 40.50 13.71
N ARG A 18 34.97 39.63 12.96
CA ARG A 18 34.34 38.45 12.35
C ARG A 18 34.08 37.36 13.38
N LYS A 19 34.94 37.20 14.39
CA LYS A 19 34.69 36.33 15.55
C LYS A 19 33.44 36.81 16.31
N LYS A 20 33.32 38.11 16.59
CA LYS A 20 32.13 38.67 17.24
C LYS A 20 30.86 38.46 16.41
N GLN A 21 30.92 38.68 15.08
CA GLN A 21 29.75 38.41 14.16
C GLN A 21 29.35 36.92 14.18
N ILE A 22 30.33 36.02 14.19
CA ILE A 22 30.07 34.57 14.31
C ILE A 22 29.48 34.24 15.69
N GLU A 23 29.99 34.77 16.78
CA GLU A 23 29.46 34.58 18.12
C GLU A 23 28.04 35.17 18.27
N GLU A 24 27.75 36.32 17.68
CA GLU A 24 26.42 36.90 17.66
C GLU A 24 25.44 36.08 16.79
N ALA A 25 25.91 35.55 15.67
CA ALA A 25 25.12 34.68 14.82
C ALA A 25 24.82 33.35 15.53
N VAL A 26 25.79 32.77 16.22
CA VAL A 26 25.64 31.54 17.02
C VAL A 26 24.68 31.77 18.19
N LYS A 27 24.73 32.93 18.87
CA LYS A 27 23.80 33.29 19.96
C LYS A 27 22.35 33.44 19.45
N LYS A 28 22.17 33.85 18.20
CA LYS A 28 20.82 33.93 17.57
C LYS A 28 20.25 32.57 17.17
N VAL A 29 21.09 31.57 16.99
CA VAL A 29 20.65 30.20 16.65
C VAL A 29 20.39 29.44 17.96
N LYS A 30 19.19 28.91 18.14
CA LYS A 30 18.85 28.07 19.27
C LYS A 30 19.54 26.72 19.08
N ILE A 31 20.70 26.55 19.67
CA ILE A 31 21.45 25.30 19.65
C ILE A 31 20.94 24.42 20.81
N THR A 32 20.44 23.24 20.47
CA THR A 32 20.00 22.26 21.46
C THR A 32 20.97 21.06 21.42
N LYS A 33 21.35 20.58 22.58
CA LYS A 33 22.20 19.41 22.73
C LYS A 33 21.31 18.18 22.77
N ILE A 34 21.54 17.23 21.87
CA ILE A 34 20.83 15.96 21.79
C ILE A 34 21.82 14.85 22.13
N PHE A 35 21.43 13.94 23.02
CA PHE A 35 22.17 12.72 23.29
C PHE A 35 21.48 11.55 22.58
N ASN A 36 22.19 10.97 21.63
CA ASN A 36 21.79 9.72 20.99
C ASN A 36 22.70 8.62 21.57
N GLU A 37 22.18 7.89 22.54
CA GLU A 37 22.97 6.89 23.28
C GLU A 37 24.28 7.46 23.80
N LYS A 38 25.40 7.09 23.19
CA LYS A 38 26.76 7.58 23.54
C LYS A 38 27.28 8.69 22.63
N ALA A 39 26.47 9.08 21.62
CA ALA A 39 26.81 10.16 20.69
C ALA A 39 26.19 11.48 21.17
N GLU A 40 27.05 12.50 21.34
CA GLU A 40 26.65 13.86 21.66
C GLU A 40 26.49 14.66 20.36
N ARG A 41 25.30 15.21 20.10
CA ARG A 41 25.00 15.99 18.92
C ARG A 41 24.47 17.38 19.24
N TYR A 42 24.85 18.35 18.42
CA TYR A 42 24.26 19.69 18.44
C TYR A 42 23.30 19.87 17.30
N THR A 43 22.05 20.19 17.57
CA THR A 43 21.05 20.45 16.55
C THR A 43 20.88 21.94 16.31
N PHE A 44 20.86 22.33 15.02
CA PHE A 44 20.57 23.67 14.52
C PHE A 44 19.16 23.76 13.95
N SER A 45 18.35 22.72 14.10
CA SER A 45 17.00 22.68 13.56
C SER A 45 16.13 23.79 14.14
N LYS A 46 15.40 24.48 13.24
CA LYS A 46 14.42 25.50 13.61
C LYS A 46 13.07 24.88 13.98
N VAL A 47 12.79 23.68 13.48
CA VAL A 47 11.58 22.92 13.72
C VAL A 47 11.92 21.78 14.68
N GLY A 48 11.25 21.72 15.82
CA GLY A 48 11.41 20.59 16.77
C GLY A 48 10.78 19.32 16.18
N ASP A 49 11.26 18.16 16.63
CA ASP A 49 10.64 16.88 16.29
C ASP A 49 9.33 16.72 17.08
N LEU A 50 8.21 16.95 16.40
CA LEU A 50 6.86 16.89 16.98
C LEU A 50 6.32 15.47 17.00
N LEU A 51 6.66 14.68 16.00
CA LEU A 51 6.23 13.31 15.85
C LEU A 51 7.46 12.41 15.72
N ASN A 52 7.51 11.38 16.53
CA ASN A 52 8.49 10.33 16.33
C ASN A 52 8.19 9.58 15.03
N LEU A 53 9.23 9.28 14.28
CA LEU A 53 9.11 8.41 13.10
C LEU A 53 8.47 7.08 13.51
N PRO A 54 7.55 6.55 12.71
CA PRO A 54 7.03 5.20 12.92
C PRO A 54 8.19 4.19 12.81
N ASN A 55 7.95 2.95 13.27
CA ASN A 55 8.92 1.89 13.00
C ASN A 55 9.09 1.74 11.49
N LEU A 56 10.33 1.89 11.01
CA LEU A 56 10.61 1.97 9.58
C LEU A 56 10.32 0.66 8.81
N ILE A 57 10.29 -0.47 9.51
CA ILE A 57 9.92 -1.79 8.94
C ILE A 57 8.48 -2.20 9.20
N SER A 58 7.66 -1.35 9.82
CA SER A 58 6.24 -1.64 10.14
C SER A 58 5.43 -2.05 8.91
N VAL A 59 5.72 -1.48 7.75
CA VAL A 59 5.06 -1.83 6.48
C VAL A 59 5.12 -3.33 6.18
N GLN A 60 6.24 -3.98 6.49
CA GLN A 60 6.41 -5.42 6.32
C GLN A 60 5.73 -6.20 7.47
N LEU A 61 6.02 -5.81 8.71
CA LEU A 61 5.55 -6.52 9.90
C LEU A 61 4.03 -6.47 10.06
N ASP A 62 3.43 -5.29 9.95
CA ASP A 62 1.99 -5.10 10.14
C ASP A 62 1.19 -5.84 9.06
N SER A 63 1.63 -5.76 7.81
CA SER A 63 0.99 -6.46 6.70
C SER A 63 1.05 -7.99 6.84
N TYR A 64 2.18 -8.53 7.29
CA TYR A 64 2.32 -9.96 7.51
C TYR A 64 1.51 -10.43 8.71
N ASN A 65 1.49 -9.66 9.80
CA ASN A 65 0.68 -9.95 10.98
C ASN A 65 -0.81 -9.97 10.64
N TRP A 66 -1.29 -8.98 9.88
CA TRP A 66 -2.66 -8.99 9.37
C TRP A 66 -2.97 -10.26 8.57
N PHE A 67 -2.07 -10.68 7.69
CA PHE A 67 -2.27 -11.90 6.91
C PHE A 67 -2.44 -13.15 7.80
N ILE A 68 -1.61 -13.29 8.83
CA ILE A 68 -1.67 -14.45 9.74
C ILE A 68 -2.94 -14.43 10.60
N THR A 69 -3.36 -13.26 11.09
CA THR A 69 -4.51 -13.13 12.01
C THR A 69 -5.85 -13.13 11.28
N GLU A 70 -5.98 -12.33 10.24
CA GLU A 70 -7.24 -12.09 9.54
C GLU A 70 -7.25 -12.66 8.11
N GLY A 71 -6.20 -12.40 7.34
CA GLY A 71 -6.15 -12.69 5.92
C GLY A 71 -6.29 -14.17 5.58
N LEU A 72 -5.73 -15.08 6.37
CA LEU A 72 -5.93 -16.52 6.22
C LEU A 72 -7.37 -16.92 6.50
N THR A 73 -7.98 -16.34 7.54
CA THR A 73 -9.37 -16.63 7.91
C THR A 73 -10.34 -16.18 6.82
N GLU A 74 -10.11 -14.99 6.23
CA GLU A 74 -10.92 -14.48 5.12
C GLU A 74 -10.89 -15.45 3.92
N VAL A 75 -9.71 -15.85 3.48
CA VAL A 75 -9.58 -16.74 2.31
C VAL A 75 -10.18 -18.12 2.56
N LEU A 76 -10.07 -18.67 3.78
CA LEU A 76 -10.69 -19.93 4.13
C LEU A 76 -12.23 -19.84 4.13
N LYS A 77 -12.78 -18.71 4.59
CA LYS A 77 -14.23 -18.44 4.53
C LYS A 77 -14.73 -18.25 3.09
N ASP A 78 -13.99 -17.56 2.22
CA ASP A 78 -14.36 -17.30 0.81
C ASP A 78 -14.56 -18.60 0.03
N ILE A 79 -13.74 -19.62 0.33
CA ILE A 79 -13.80 -20.91 -0.36
C ILE A 79 -14.83 -21.84 0.27
N SER A 80 -15.09 -21.69 1.55
CA SER A 80 -16.07 -22.48 2.30
C SER A 80 -17.49 -21.98 2.00
N PRO A 81 -18.50 -22.90 1.90
CA PRO A 81 -18.42 -24.34 1.84
C PRO A 81 -18.06 -24.89 0.45
N ILE A 82 -17.31 -25.98 0.39
CA ILE A 82 -17.08 -26.77 -0.83
C ILE A 82 -18.15 -27.88 -0.86
N GLN A 83 -18.96 -27.87 -1.91
CA GLN A 83 -20.05 -28.83 -2.09
C GLN A 83 -19.78 -29.77 -3.26
N ASP A 84 -20.20 -31.00 -3.12
CA ASP A 84 -20.30 -31.96 -4.23
C ASP A 84 -21.32 -31.48 -5.26
N TYR A 85 -21.29 -32.04 -6.49
CA TYR A 85 -22.24 -31.75 -7.56
C TYR A 85 -23.69 -32.03 -7.19
N ASN A 86 -23.93 -33.04 -6.35
CA ASN A 86 -25.24 -33.43 -5.85
C ASN A 86 -25.63 -32.66 -4.57
N GLY A 87 -24.71 -31.93 -3.94
CA GLY A 87 -24.93 -31.21 -2.69
C GLY A 87 -25.09 -32.09 -1.44
N ASN A 88 -24.71 -33.36 -1.50
CA ASN A 88 -24.83 -34.32 -0.41
C ASN A 88 -23.66 -34.20 0.59
N LEU A 89 -22.44 -33.95 0.10
CA LEU A 89 -21.26 -33.73 0.92
C LEU A 89 -20.90 -32.26 0.96
N ILE A 90 -20.70 -31.74 2.15
CA ILE A 90 -20.28 -30.37 2.39
C ILE A 90 -19.00 -30.36 3.22
N LEU A 91 -17.93 -29.71 2.71
CA LEU A 91 -16.69 -29.49 3.41
C LEU A 91 -16.58 -28.01 3.80
N GLU A 92 -16.39 -27.76 5.09
CA GLU A 92 -16.27 -26.42 5.64
C GLU A 92 -14.93 -26.24 6.35
N PHE A 93 -14.30 -25.06 6.14
CA PHE A 93 -13.13 -24.63 6.89
C PHE A 93 -13.59 -23.62 7.95
N PHE A 94 -13.27 -23.87 9.23
CA PHE A 94 -13.78 -23.03 10.33
C PHE A 94 -12.70 -22.46 11.25
N GLY A 95 -11.44 -22.69 10.99
CA GLY A 95 -10.34 -22.14 11.76
C GLY A 95 -8.99 -22.59 11.25
N HIS A 96 -7.94 -21.88 11.67
CA HIS A 96 -6.56 -22.27 11.39
C HIS A 96 -5.70 -22.08 12.64
N ARG A 97 -4.58 -22.78 12.69
CA ARG A 97 -3.57 -22.68 13.74
C ARG A 97 -2.16 -22.82 13.14
N LEU A 98 -1.30 -21.89 13.49
CA LEU A 98 0.14 -22.04 13.28
C LEU A 98 0.76 -22.67 14.54
N GLU A 99 1.68 -23.59 14.36
CA GLU A 99 2.45 -24.16 15.45
C GLU A 99 3.25 -23.08 16.17
N ASP A 100 3.33 -23.12 17.51
CA ASP A 100 4.00 -22.09 18.29
C ASP A 100 5.51 -22.07 18.04
N THR A 101 6.11 -23.24 17.91
CA THR A 101 7.56 -23.39 17.67
C THR A 101 7.85 -23.62 16.19
N PRO A 102 8.86 -22.93 15.62
CA PRO A 102 9.32 -23.23 14.26
C PRO A 102 9.98 -24.62 14.23
N LYS A 103 10.04 -25.21 13.05
CA LYS A 103 10.67 -26.52 12.83
C LYS A 103 12.16 -26.53 13.19
N TYR A 104 12.84 -25.45 12.87
CA TYR A 104 14.23 -25.16 13.22
C TYR A 104 14.32 -23.69 13.60
N ASP A 105 15.22 -23.37 14.52
CA ASP A 105 15.53 -21.98 14.84
C ASP A 105 16.12 -21.23 13.63
N LEU A 106 16.13 -19.89 13.70
CA LEU A 106 16.58 -19.05 12.60
C LEU A 106 18.04 -19.34 12.20
N GLU A 107 18.95 -19.47 13.17
CA GLU A 107 20.35 -19.78 12.94
C GLU A 107 20.53 -21.21 12.39
N GLU A 108 19.83 -22.17 12.97
CA GLU A 108 19.85 -23.56 12.49
C GLU A 108 19.30 -23.68 11.06
N SER A 109 18.27 -22.89 10.72
CA SER A 109 17.71 -22.86 9.38
C SER A 109 18.71 -22.31 8.35
N ARG A 110 19.53 -21.32 8.74
CA ARG A 110 20.62 -20.80 7.89
C ARG A 110 21.73 -21.82 7.70
N ASP A 111 22.20 -22.43 8.75
CA ASP A 111 23.29 -23.41 8.71
C ASP A 111 22.91 -24.68 7.91
N ARG A 112 21.64 -25.07 7.94
CA ARG A 112 21.11 -26.22 7.19
C ARG A 112 20.63 -25.87 5.78
N ASN A 113 20.72 -24.62 5.34
CA ASN A 113 20.17 -24.15 4.08
C ASN A 113 18.69 -24.52 3.89
N THR A 114 17.89 -24.41 4.95
CA THR A 114 16.46 -24.72 4.95
C THR A 114 15.62 -23.45 5.05
N THR A 115 14.32 -23.57 4.80
CA THR A 115 13.36 -22.48 4.96
C THR A 115 12.91 -22.37 6.42
N TYR A 116 12.93 -21.15 6.95
CA TYR A 116 12.39 -20.84 8.29
C TYR A 116 10.86 -20.84 8.21
N SER A 117 10.23 -21.86 8.77
CA SER A 117 8.81 -22.13 8.62
C SER A 117 8.17 -22.70 9.88
N LYS A 118 6.85 -22.50 9.98
CA LYS A 118 5.98 -23.14 10.96
C LYS A 118 4.97 -24.03 10.26
N ARG A 119 4.48 -25.05 10.95
CA ARG A 119 3.42 -25.91 10.44
C ARG A 119 2.08 -25.21 10.53
N LEU A 120 1.36 -25.20 9.40
CA LEU A 120 0.02 -24.65 9.30
C LEU A 120 -1.01 -25.78 9.37
N TYR A 121 -1.93 -25.69 10.32
CA TYR A 121 -3.06 -26.59 10.49
C TYR A 121 -4.36 -25.84 10.25
N VAL A 122 -5.35 -26.53 9.70
CA VAL A 122 -6.69 -25.99 9.46
C VAL A 122 -7.73 -26.95 10.00
N ASN A 123 -8.72 -26.41 10.69
CA ASN A 123 -9.87 -27.16 11.19
C ASN A 123 -10.91 -27.30 10.08
N VAL A 124 -11.27 -28.53 9.80
CA VAL A 124 -12.16 -28.90 8.70
C VAL A 124 -13.32 -29.74 9.23
N ARG A 125 -14.52 -29.41 8.76
CA ARG A 125 -15.77 -30.12 9.05
C ARG A 125 -16.31 -30.69 7.74
N LEU A 126 -16.57 -31.99 7.73
CA LEU A 126 -17.26 -32.70 6.65
C LEU A 126 -18.65 -33.07 7.12
N ILE A 127 -19.65 -32.59 6.42
CA ILE A 127 -21.08 -32.83 6.67
C ILE A 127 -21.59 -33.74 5.58
N ASN A 128 -22.12 -34.90 5.93
CA ASN A 128 -22.86 -35.77 5.02
C ASN A 128 -24.37 -35.59 5.30
N LYS A 129 -25.09 -35.01 4.33
CA LYS A 129 -26.55 -34.78 4.47
C LYS A 129 -27.41 -36.06 4.38
N GLU A 130 -26.90 -37.08 3.73
CA GLU A 130 -27.64 -38.33 3.62
C GLU A 130 -27.65 -39.13 4.92
N THR A 131 -26.48 -39.22 5.59
CA THR A 131 -26.36 -39.96 6.85
C THR A 131 -26.53 -39.10 8.09
N GLY A 132 -26.48 -37.75 7.94
CA GLY A 132 -26.48 -36.79 9.05
C GLY A 132 -25.17 -36.77 9.84
N GLU A 133 -24.13 -37.47 9.38
CA GLU A 133 -22.85 -37.58 10.08
C GLU A 133 -22.00 -36.34 9.88
N ILE A 134 -21.40 -35.84 10.97
CA ILE A 134 -20.46 -34.69 10.95
C ILE A 134 -19.10 -35.19 11.43
N LYS A 135 -18.07 -35.07 10.58
CA LYS A 135 -16.69 -35.44 10.91
C LYS A 135 -15.84 -34.17 10.99
N GLU A 136 -15.31 -33.86 12.17
CA GLU A 136 -14.38 -32.75 12.38
C GLU A 136 -12.95 -33.26 12.52
N GLN A 137 -12.01 -32.65 11.88
CA GLN A 137 -10.60 -33.02 11.92
C GLN A 137 -9.68 -31.81 11.69
N GLU A 138 -8.59 -31.74 12.46
CA GLU A 138 -7.48 -30.81 12.19
C GLU A 138 -6.56 -31.42 11.12
N ILE A 139 -6.30 -30.70 10.05
CA ILE A 139 -5.51 -31.14 8.89
C ILE A 139 -4.27 -30.28 8.73
N PHE A 140 -3.12 -30.91 8.61
CA PHE A 140 -1.87 -30.26 8.26
C PHE A 140 -1.91 -29.81 6.80
N LEU A 141 -1.79 -28.49 6.55
CA LEU A 141 -1.77 -27.92 5.20
C LEU A 141 -0.36 -27.79 4.61
N GLY A 142 0.67 -27.76 5.45
CA GLY A 142 2.05 -27.66 5.00
C GLY A 142 2.91 -26.75 5.88
N ASP A 143 4.21 -26.74 5.58
CA ASP A 143 5.16 -25.83 6.21
C ASP A 143 5.01 -24.45 5.56
N PHE A 144 4.68 -23.43 6.35
CA PHE A 144 4.46 -22.07 5.91
C PHE A 144 5.64 -21.19 6.33
N PRO A 145 6.31 -20.48 5.37
CA PRO A 145 7.40 -19.57 5.69
C PRO A 145 6.95 -18.44 6.59
N ILE A 146 7.71 -18.19 7.66
CA ILE A 146 7.42 -17.12 8.61
C ILE A 146 8.41 -15.98 8.46
N MET A 147 7.90 -14.76 8.71
CA MET A 147 8.70 -13.55 8.69
C MET A 147 9.56 -13.46 9.95
N THR A 148 10.79 -13.03 9.78
CA THR A 148 11.69 -12.72 10.89
C THR A 148 11.32 -11.39 11.55
N GLU A 149 11.83 -11.13 12.74
CA GLU A 149 11.63 -9.83 13.43
C GLU A 149 12.16 -8.64 12.63
N SER A 150 13.11 -8.87 11.73
CA SER A 150 13.65 -7.86 10.81
C SER A 150 12.82 -7.64 9.55
N GLY A 151 11.67 -8.30 9.39
CA GLY A 151 10.79 -8.14 8.22
C GLY A 151 11.26 -8.89 6.96
N THR A 152 12.06 -9.94 7.11
CA THR A 152 12.60 -10.76 6.03
C THR A 152 12.08 -12.19 6.08
N PHE A 153 12.26 -12.94 4.99
CA PHE A 153 12.00 -14.37 4.92
C PHE A 153 13.30 -15.12 4.66
N LEU A 154 13.53 -16.19 5.39
CA LEU A 154 14.63 -17.11 5.15
C LEU A 154 14.14 -18.28 4.30
N ILE A 155 14.52 -18.30 3.04
CA ILE A 155 14.11 -19.33 2.07
C ILE A 155 15.34 -20.09 1.57
N ASN A 156 15.40 -21.40 1.85
CA ASN A 156 16.53 -22.25 1.50
C ASN A 156 17.89 -21.66 1.97
N GLY A 157 17.92 -21.09 3.15
CA GLY A 157 19.11 -20.50 3.75
C GLY A 157 19.45 -19.07 3.29
N ALA A 158 18.73 -18.51 2.33
CA ALA A 158 18.95 -17.15 1.84
C ALA A 158 17.87 -16.19 2.34
N GLU A 159 18.25 -15.01 2.81
CA GLU A 159 17.30 -13.98 3.20
C GLU A 159 16.70 -13.29 1.99
N ARG A 160 15.38 -13.20 1.97
CA ARG A 160 14.60 -12.56 0.92
C ARG A 160 13.65 -11.51 1.50
N VAL A 161 13.35 -10.52 0.68
CA VAL A 161 12.36 -9.48 0.98
C VAL A 161 11.27 -9.54 -0.08
N VAL A 162 10.01 -9.52 0.36
CA VAL A 162 8.88 -9.35 -0.55
C VAL A 162 8.62 -7.86 -0.71
N VAL A 163 8.89 -7.35 -1.90
CA VAL A 163 8.72 -5.94 -2.23
C VAL A 163 7.23 -5.63 -2.42
N SER A 164 6.78 -4.53 -1.83
CA SER A 164 5.41 -4.04 -2.01
C SER A 164 5.17 -3.61 -3.46
N GLN A 165 3.96 -3.84 -3.96
CA GLN A 165 3.60 -3.54 -5.34
C GLN A 165 2.64 -2.37 -5.42
N LEU A 166 2.91 -1.40 -6.30
CA LEU A 166 2.02 -0.29 -6.61
C LEU A 166 1.15 -0.65 -7.81
N VAL A 167 -0.16 -0.73 -7.60
CA VAL A 167 -1.12 -1.12 -8.63
C VAL A 167 -2.25 -0.12 -8.72
N ARG A 168 -2.96 -0.12 -9.84
CA ARG A 168 -4.21 0.63 -9.99
C ARG A 168 -5.25 0.04 -9.04
N SER A 169 -5.90 0.89 -8.27
CA SER A 169 -6.99 0.49 -7.38
C SER A 169 -8.18 -0.04 -8.18
N PRO A 170 -8.92 -1.05 -7.72
CA PRO A 170 -10.23 -1.32 -8.27
C PRO A 170 -11.11 -0.08 -8.10
N GLY A 171 -11.98 0.18 -9.06
CA GLY A 171 -12.80 1.39 -9.04
C GLY A 171 -13.47 1.67 -10.37
N CYS A 172 -14.18 2.79 -10.44
CA CYS A 172 -14.77 3.31 -11.64
C CYS A 172 -13.97 4.53 -12.12
N TYR A 173 -13.44 4.48 -13.33
CA TYR A 173 -12.54 5.48 -13.91
C TYR A 173 -13.10 6.11 -15.16
N PHE A 174 -13.03 7.43 -15.22
CA PHE A 174 -13.48 8.22 -16.37
C PHE A 174 -12.29 8.97 -16.95
N VAL A 175 -11.91 8.63 -18.18
CA VAL A 175 -10.74 9.19 -18.84
C VAL A 175 -11.14 9.80 -20.20
N ASN A 176 -10.36 10.78 -20.66
CA ASN A 176 -10.48 11.29 -22.01
C ASN A 176 -9.72 10.36 -22.96
N VAL A 177 -10.32 10.02 -24.09
CA VAL A 177 -9.63 9.29 -25.14
C VAL A 177 -8.93 10.32 -26.02
N ASP A 178 -7.59 10.42 -25.87
CA ASP A 178 -6.77 11.25 -26.74
C ASP A 178 -6.91 10.76 -28.19
N SER A 179 -7.69 11.50 -28.94
CA SER A 179 -7.72 11.31 -30.39
C SER A 179 -6.45 11.95 -30.95
N ASN A 180 -5.52 11.16 -31.46
CA ASN A 180 -4.35 11.63 -32.24
C ASN A 180 -4.72 12.41 -33.53
N SER A 181 -5.96 12.82 -33.67
CA SER A 181 -6.48 13.60 -34.76
C SER A 181 -6.58 15.05 -34.37
N LYS A 182 -5.70 15.87 -34.94
CA LYS A 182 -5.65 17.34 -34.80
C LYS A 182 -6.96 18.09 -35.17
N TYR A 183 -8.02 17.41 -35.55
CA TYR A 183 -9.25 17.98 -36.10
C TYR A 183 -10.52 17.63 -35.31
N LYS A 184 -10.44 17.00 -34.12
CA LYS A 184 -11.64 16.68 -33.33
C LYS A 184 -11.91 17.75 -32.28
N THR A 185 -13.03 18.44 -32.43
CA THR A 185 -13.50 19.51 -31.54
C THR A 185 -14.28 19.02 -30.32
N THR A 186 -14.71 17.76 -30.31
CA THR A 186 -15.51 17.17 -29.21
C THR A 186 -14.67 16.18 -28.41
N PRO A 187 -14.56 16.32 -27.08
CA PRO A 187 -13.87 15.37 -26.24
C PRO A 187 -14.62 14.01 -26.24
N LEU A 188 -13.88 12.92 -26.32
CA LEU A 188 -14.42 11.57 -26.23
C LEU A 188 -14.04 10.98 -24.87
N TYR A 189 -14.98 10.38 -24.20
CA TYR A 189 -14.81 9.84 -22.87
C TYR A 189 -14.90 8.32 -22.86
N ASN A 190 -14.11 7.72 -22.00
CA ASN A 190 -14.16 6.29 -21.69
C ASN A 190 -14.40 6.12 -20.18
N ALA A 191 -15.34 5.26 -19.80
CA ALA A 191 -15.60 4.87 -18.42
C ALA A 191 -15.27 3.39 -18.26
N THR A 192 -14.43 3.05 -17.28
CA THR A 192 -14.02 1.68 -17.01
C THR A 192 -14.41 1.28 -15.60
N ILE A 193 -15.20 0.24 -15.47
CA ILE A 193 -15.53 -0.45 -14.21
C ILE A 193 -14.52 -1.57 -14.04
N MET A 194 -13.61 -1.44 -13.06
CA MET A 194 -12.50 -2.35 -12.83
C MET A 194 -12.59 -3.02 -11.47
N PRO A 195 -12.77 -4.37 -11.41
CA PRO A 195 -12.68 -5.15 -10.17
C PRO A 195 -11.21 -5.50 -9.84
N ILE A 196 -10.98 -6.09 -8.66
CA ILE A 196 -9.72 -6.79 -8.37
C ILE A 196 -9.63 -8.08 -9.17
N ARG A 197 -10.76 -8.80 -9.25
CA ARG A 197 -10.90 -10.04 -10.01
C ARG A 197 -12.26 -10.06 -10.70
N GLY A 198 -12.30 -10.30 -11.99
CA GLY A 198 -13.52 -10.39 -12.77
C GLY A 198 -13.42 -9.68 -14.12
N ALA A 199 -14.52 -9.66 -14.85
CA ALA A 199 -14.63 -9.04 -16.16
C ALA A 199 -14.74 -7.51 -16.03
N TRP A 200 -14.01 -6.78 -16.88
CA TRP A 200 -14.14 -5.34 -16.98
C TRP A 200 -15.37 -4.96 -17.79
N ILE A 201 -16.00 -3.86 -17.41
CA ILE A 201 -17.04 -3.20 -18.21
C ILE A 201 -16.50 -1.83 -18.63
N GLU A 202 -16.47 -1.58 -19.91
CA GLU A 202 -16.00 -0.31 -20.47
C GLU A 202 -17.13 0.35 -21.26
N PHE A 203 -17.36 1.64 -21.02
CA PHE A 203 -18.25 2.46 -21.83
C PHE A 203 -17.40 3.45 -22.63
N GLU A 204 -17.60 3.50 -23.93
CA GLU A 204 -16.89 4.38 -24.85
C GLU A 204 -17.87 5.31 -25.57
N THR A 205 -17.58 6.61 -25.58
CA THR A 205 -18.30 7.58 -26.41
C THR A 205 -17.68 7.65 -27.79
N GLU A 206 -18.50 7.72 -28.83
CA GLU A 206 -18.04 7.94 -30.22
C GLU A 206 -18.34 9.34 -30.71
N THR A 207 -17.68 9.73 -31.81
CA THR A 207 -17.84 11.06 -32.45
C THR A 207 -19.27 11.34 -32.92
N ALA A 208 -20.04 10.32 -33.19
CA ALA A 208 -21.46 10.42 -33.53
C ALA A 208 -22.37 10.75 -32.33
N GLY A 209 -21.78 10.81 -31.11
CA GLY A 209 -22.51 11.02 -29.85
C GLY A 209 -23.18 9.77 -29.31
N THR A 210 -22.87 8.58 -29.82
CA THR A 210 -23.41 7.30 -29.34
C THR A 210 -22.46 6.70 -28.29
N VAL A 211 -23.02 5.93 -27.35
CA VAL A 211 -22.29 5.25 -26.31
C VAL A 211 -22.29 3.74 -26.56
N PHE A 212 -21.11 3.15 -26.56
CA PHE A 212 -20.90 1.71 -26.69
C PHE A 212 -20.39 1.11 -25.39
N THR A 213 -20.64 -0.17 -25.21
CA THR A 213 -20.07 -0.96 -24.11
C THR A 213 -19.18 -2.08 -24.64
N ARG A 214 -18.15 -2.41 -23.87
CA ARG A 214 -17.34 -3.62 -24.03
C ARG A 214 -17.33 -4.40 -22.72
N ILE A 215 -17.47 -5.69 -22.81
CA ILE A 215 -17.36 -6.60 -21.67
C ILE A 215 -16.15 -7.46 -21.89
N ASP A 216 -15.21 -7.44 -20.93
CA ASP A 216 -14.00 -8.25 -20.94
C ASP A 216 -13.21 -8.22 -22.28
N ARG A 217 -12.98 -7.01 -22.82
CA ARG A 217 -12.25 -6.75 -24.08
C ARG A 217 -12.88 -7.35 -25.35
N THR A 218 -14.15 -7.72 -25.31
CA THR A 218 -14.88 -8.21 -26.49
C THR A 218 -15.17 -7.08 -27.48
N ARG A 219 -15.86 -7.42 -28.59
CA ARG A 219 -16.31 -6.43 -29.57
C ARG A 219 -17.36 -5.52 -28.97
N LYS A 220 -17.40 -4.27 -29.43
CA LYS A 220 -18.37 -3.24 -29.01
C LYS A 220 -19.82 -3.69 -29.21
N LEU A 221 -20.65 -3.33 -28.25
CA LEU A 221 -22.12 -3.41 -28.29
C LEU A 221 -22.68 -2.02 -27.97
N PRO A 222 -23.87 -1.64 -28.47
CA PRO A 222 -24.56 -0.46 -27.96
C PRO A 222 -24.73 -0.54 -26.44
N ALA A 223 -24.53 0.55 -25.70
CA ALA A 223 -24.67 0.52 -24.24
C ALA A 223 -26.09 0.14 -23.79
N THR A 224 -27.09 0.46 -24.59
CA THR A 224 -28.52 0.11 -24.41
C THR A 224 -28.74 -1.41 -24.36
N THR A 225 -27.98 -2.20 -25.11
CA THR A 225 -28.02 -3.67 -25.02
C THR A 225 -27.66 -4.15 -23.59
N LEU A 226 -26.64 -3.56 -22.94
CA LEU A 226 -26.33 -3.89 -21.55
C LEU A 226 -27.41 -3.42 -20.59
N LEU A 227 -27.99 -2.23 -20.80
CA LEU A 227 -29.12 -1.73 -19.99
C LEU A 227 -30.34 -2.64 -20.06
N ARG A 228 -30.68 -3.14 -21.25
CA ARG A 228 -31.77 -4.13 -21.43
C ARG A 228 -31.48 -5.45 -20.74
N ALA A 229 -30.24 -5.94 -20.82
CA ALA A 229 -29.83 -7.15 -20.10
C ALA A 229 -29.95 -7.00 -18.57
N LEU A 230 -29.81 -5.78 -18.04
CA LEU A 230 -30.00 -5.45 -16.62
C LEU A 230 -31.47 -5.29 -16.22
N GLY A 231 -32.41 -5.30 -17.18
CA GLY A 231 -33.86 -5.27 -16.95
C GLY A 231 -34.54 -3.95 -17.27
N LEU A 232 -33.88 -3.02 -17.99
CA LEU A 232 -34.54 -1.83 -18.57
C LEU A 232 -34.89 -2.11 -20.01
N GLU A 233 -36.10 -2.65 -20.25
CA GLU A 233 -36.51 -3.12 -21.58
C GLU A 233 -36.96 -1.99 -22.49
N THR A 234 -37.76 -1.07 -21.97
CA THR A 234 -38.40 -0.02 -22.77
C THR A 234 -37.55 1.26 -22.81
N VAL A 235 -37.68 2.00 -23.92
CA VAL A 235 -37.03 3.31 -24.06
C VAL A 235 -37.57 4.31 -23.02
N ASP A 236 -38.88 4.22 -22.74
CA ASP A 236 -39.54 5.09 -21.76
C ASP A 236 -38.96 4.89 -20.35
N GLU A 237 -38.67 3.65 -19.95
CA GLU A 237 -38.00 3.35 -18.68
C GLU A 237 -36.60 3.95 -18.63
N MET A 238 -35.83 3.85 -19.73
CA MET A 238 -34.50 4.44 -19.80
C MET A 238 -34.56 5.97 -19.73
N VAL A 239 -35.49 6.60 -20.44
CA VAL A 239 -35.71 8.06 -20.40
C VAL A 239 -36.23 8.49 -19.01
N ALA A 240 -37.11 7.74 -18.40
CA ALA A 240 -37.56 8.01 -17.02
C ALA A 240 -36.41 8.00 -16.01
N LEU A 241 -35.43 7.11 -16.19
CA LEU A 241 -34.30 6.96 -15.28
C LEU A 241 -33.18 7.98 -15.54
N PHE A 242 -32.78 8.17 -16.80
CA PHE A 242 -31.63 9.00 -17.17
C PHE A 242 -32.00 10.41 -17.65
N GLY A 243 -33.29 10.66 -17.98
CA GLY A 243 -33.74 11.89 -18.64
C GLY A 243 -33.61 11.81 -20.15
N GLU A 244 -34.13 12.81 -20.83
CA GLU A 244 -34.01 12.98 -22.29
C GLU A 244 -32.59 13.45 -22.66
N ASP A 245 -31.69 12.49 -22.86
CA ASP A 245 -30.30 12.76 -23.25
C ASP A 245 -30.08 12.41 -24.71
N GLU A 246 -29.47 13.30 -25.46
CA GLU A 246 -29.24 13.14 -26.90
C GLU A 246 -28.36 11.92 -27.21
N ALA A 247 -27.37 11.65 -26.37
CA ALA A 247 -26.46 10.50 -26.53
C ALA A 247 -27.19 9.17 -26.26
N LEU A 248 -28.10 9.16 -25.30
CA LEU A 248 -28.95 8.01 -25.02
C LEU A 248 -29.87 7.71 -26.22
N LEU A 249 -30.58 8.72 -26.70
CA LEU A 249 -31.53 8.55 -27.84
C LEU A 249 -30.82 8.08 -29.10
N LYS A 250 -29.67 8.67 -29.45
CA LYS A 250 -28.85 8.22 -30.59
C LYS A 250 -28.32 6.79 -30.43
N THR A 251 -28.08 6.38 -29.18
CA THR A 251 -27.64 4.99 -28.91
C THR A 251 -28.78 4.01 -29.08
N VAL A 252 -30.00 4.37 -28.65
CA VAL A 252 -31.21 3.57 -28.85
C VAL A 252 -31.49 3.39 -30.33
N GLU A 253 -31.37 4.43 -31.15
CA GLU A 253 -31.59 4.36 -32.62
C GLU A 253 -30.64 3.37 -33.31
N LYS A 254 -29.44 3.19 -32.78
CA LYS A 254 -28.46 2.21 -33.29
C LYS A 254 -28.68 0.79 -32.80
N ASP A 255 -29.42 0.61 -31.71
CA ASP A 255 -29.66 -0.69 -31.10
C ASP A 255 -30.84 -1.38 -31.77
N GLN A 256 -30.62 -2.55 -32.32
CA GLN A 256 -31.65 -3.36 -33.00
C GLN A 256 -32.37 -4.34 -32.06
N ILE A 257 -32.02 -4.31 -30.78
CA ILE A 257 -32.50 -5.23 -29.75
C ILE A 257 -33.69 -4.58 -29.02
N GLU A 258 -34.75 -5.30 -28.77
CA GLU A 258 -35.94 -4.79 -28.09
C GLU A 258 -36.18 -5.44 -26.72
N THR A 259 -35.77 -6.70 -26.54
CA THR A 259 -36.12 -7.48 -25.35
C THR A 259 -34.87 -7.83 -24.51
N GLN A 260 -35.10 -8.08 -23.21
CA GLN A 260 -34.04 -8.51 -22.29
C GLN A 260 -33.37 -9.83 -22.73
N ASN A 261 -34.18 -10.78 -23.20
CA ASN A 261 -33.71 -12.09 -23.64
C ASN A 261 -32.77 -12.00 -24.85
N GLU A 262 -33.16 -11.17 -25.84
CA GLU A 262 -32.33 -10.91 -27.01
C GLU A 262 -30.99 -10.24 -26.63
N ALA A 263 -31.04 -9.29 -25.69
CA ALA A 263 -29.83 -8.62 -25.17
C ALA A 263 -28.87 -9.62 -24.52
N LEU A 264 -29.36 -10.51 -23.67
CA LEU A 264 -28.60 -11.57 -23.05
C LEU A 264 -27.96 -12.53 -24.07
N ILE A 265 -28.72 -12.92 -25.07
CA ILE A 265 -28.25 -13.78 -26.18
C ILE A 265 -27.14 -13.08 -26.98
N GLU A 266 -27.29 -11.80 -27.27
CA GLU A 266 -26.26 -11.06 -28.03
C GLU A 266 -24.97 -10.89 -27.22
N ILE A 267 -25.08 -10.61 -25.93
CA ILE A 267 -23.88 -10.58 -25.01
C ILE A 267 -23.23 -11.97 -24.97
N TYR A 268 -24.00 -13.05 -24.87
CA TYR A 268 -23.50 -14.41 -24.90
C TYR A 268 -22.70 -14.72 -26.16
N LYS A 269 -23.27 -14.39 -27.35
CA LYS A 269 -22.58 -14.57 -28.65
C LYS A 269 -21.26 -13.83 -28.73
N LYS A 270 -21.15 -12.63 -28.11
CA LYS A 270 -19.88 -11.87 -28.06
C LYS A 270 -18.86 -12.47 -27.11
N LEU A 271 -19.31 -12.99 -25.96
CA LEU A 271 -18.44 -13.61 -24.96
C LEU A 271 -17.97 -15.01 -25.39
N ARG A 272 -18.85 -15.79 -26.07
CA ARG A 272 -18.57 -17.15 -26.52
C ARG A 272 -18.89 -17.33 -28.00
N PRO A 273 -18.05 -16.79 -28.88
CA PRO A 273 -18.27 -16.93 -30.32
C PRO A 273 -18.21 -18.40 -30.74
N GLY A 274 -19.23 -18.87 -31.48
CA GLY A 274 -19.30 -20.24 -32.00
C GLY A 274 -20.15 -21.22 -31.18
N GLU A 275 -20.59 -20.86 -29.99
CA GLU A 275 -21.54 -21.67 -29.21
C GLU A 275 -22.99 -21.27 -29.57
N LEU A 276 -23.91 -22.24 -29.55
CA LEU A 276 -25.34 -21.95 -29.74
C LEU A 276 -25.91 -21.38 -28.43
N PRO A 277 -26.44 -20.14 -28.45
CA PRO A 277 -26.97 -19.51 -27.27
C PRO A 277 -28.33 -20.06 -26.89
N THR A 278 -28.53 -20.45 -25.64
CA THR A 278 -29.86 -20.67 -25.04
C THR A 278 -30.12 -19.55 -24.03
N ILE A 279 -31.37 -19.19 -23.80
CA ILE A 279 -31.72 -18.11 -22.87
C ILE A 279 -31.20 -18.39 -21.46
N ASP A 280 -31.39 -19.62 -20.97
CA ASP A 280 -30.96 -20.03 -19.63
C ASP A 280 -29.42 -20.02 -19.46
N ALA A 281 -28.71 -20.49 -20.49
CA ALA A 281 -27.24 -20.46 -20.48
C ALA A 281 -26.71 -19.01 -20.52
N ALA A 282 -27.37 -18.13 -21.29
CA ALA A 282 -27.00 -16.72 -21.37
C ALA A 282 -27.25 -15.99 -20.04
N LYS A 283 -28.40 -16.22 -19.41
CA LYS A 283 -28.76 -15.67 -18.12
C LYS A 283 -27.79 -16.15 -17.03
N THR A 284 -27.53 -17.44 -16.95
CA THR A 284 -26.59 -18.04 -15.99
C THR A 284 -25.18 -17.51 -16.20
N LEU A 285 -24.71 -17.38 -17.45
CA LEU A 285 -23.40 -16.82 -17.73
C LEU A 285 -23.29 -15.35 -17.27
N PHE A 286 -24.30 -14.53 -17.56
CA PHE A 286 -24.34 -13.12 -17.19
C PHE A 286 -24.37 -12.94 -15.67
N GLU A 287 -25.20 -13.70 -14.96
CA GLU A 287 -25.26 -13.69 -13.50
C GLU A 287 -23.93 -14.13 -12.86
N GLN A 288 -23.32 -15.19 -13.38
CA GLN A 288 -22.03 -15.67 -12.89
C GLN A 288 -20.88 -14.70 -13.17
N LEU A 289 -20.96 -13.93 -14.26
CA LEU A 289 -19.89 -13.03 -14.67
C LEU A 289 -19.80 -11.79 -13.77
N PHE A 290 -20.95 -11.24 -13.33
CA PHE A 290 -21.03 -9.95 -12.63
C PHE A 290 -21.52 -10.05 -11.19
N PHE A 291 -22.44 -10.97 -10.88
CA PHE A 291 -23.12 -11.02 -9.59
C PHE A 291 -22.70 -12.19 -8.70
N ASN A 292 -21.70 -12.95 -9.11
CA ASN A 292 -21.14 -14.03 -8.31
C ASN A 292 -19.84 -13.59 -7.63
N VAL A 293 -19.83 -13.46 -6.30
CA VAL A 293 -18.70 -13.05 -5.48
C VAL A 293 -17.44 -13.91 -5.74
N ARG A 294 -17.60 -15.19 -6.03
CA ARG A 294 -16.47 -16.08 -6.33
C ARG A 294 -15.76 -15.75 -7.65
N ARG A 295 -16.45 -15.14 -8.61
CA ARG A 295 -15.90 -14.80 -9.93
C ARG A 295 -15.64 -13.32 -10.11
N TYR A 296 -16.44 -12.46 -9.48
CA TYR A 296 -16.31 -11.01 -9.54
C TYR A 296 -16.11 -10.46 -8.13
N ASP A 297 -14.96 -9.89 -7.88
CA ASP A 297 -14.55 -9.44 -6.56
C ASP A 297 -14.02 -8.00 -6.64
N LEU A 298 -14.68 -7.09 -5.95
CA LEU A 298 -14.26 -5.70 -5.76
C LEU A 298 -13.36 -5.55 -4.54
N SER A 299 -13.48 -6.47 -3.58
CA SER A 299 -13.05 -6.32 -2.20
C SER A 299 -13.58 -5.05 -1.52
N ARG A 300 -13.22 -4.85 -0.26
CA ARG A 300 -13.59 -3.64 0.50
C ARG A 300 -13.08 -2.36 -0.16
N VAL A 301 -11.89 -2.40 -0.75
CA VAL A 301 -11.26 -1.26 -1.43
C VAL A 301 -12.08 -0.81 -2.64
N GLY A 302 -12.48 -1.76 -3.49
CA GLY A 302 -13.28 -1.45 -4.67
C GLY A 302 -14.63 -0.86 -4.27
N ARG A 303 -15.33 -1.46 -3.29
CA ARG A 303 -16.60 -0.93 -2.79
C ARG A 303 -16.45 0.50 -2.26
N PHE A 304 -15.42 0.77 -1.45
CA PHE A 304 -15.12 2.11 -0.97
C PHE A 304 -14.94 3.12 -2.13
N LYS A 305 -14.17 2.76 -3.17
CA LYS A 305 -13.92 3.64 -4.32
C LYS A 305 -15.17 3.87 -5.18
N TYR A 306 -16.00 2.83 -5.37
CA TYR A 306 -17.29 2.98 -6.07
C TYR A 306 -18.22 3.92 -5.31
N ASP A 307 -18.35 3.73 -4.01
CA ASP A 307 -19.23 4.56 -3.18
C ASP A 307 -18.72 6.00 -3.08
N GLN A 308 -17.41 6.20 -3.04
CA GLN A 308 -16.80 7.53 -3.07
C GLN A 308 -17.13 8.27 -4.37
N LYS A 309 -17.15 7.58 -5.52
CA LYS A 309 -17.32 8.17 -6.85
C LYS A 309 -18.77 8.23 -7.29
N LEU A 310 -19.53 7.16 -7.10
CA LEU A 310 -20.86 6.95 -7.68
C LEU A 310 -22.00 7.30 -6.73
N SER A 311 -21.75 7.55 -5.45
CA SER A 311 -22.80 7.92 -4.50
C SER A 311 -23.47 9.23 -4.88
N LEU A 312 -24.76 9.33 -4.61
CA LEU A 312 -25.53 10.52 -4.97
C LEU A 312 -24.95 11.79 -4.32
N ALA A 313 -24.59 11.75 -3.03
CA ALA A 313 -24.03 12.89 -2.32
C ALA A 313 -22.76 13.43 -2.98
N SER A 314 -21.85 12.55 -3.40
CA SER A 314 -20.64 12.96 -4.09
C SER A 314 -20.92 13.62 -5.44
N ARG A 315 -21.98 13.18 -6.13
CA ARG A 315 -22.33 13.64 -7.46
C ARG A 315 -23.11 14.96 -7.48
N ILE A 316 -23.98 15.20 -6.47
CA ILE A 316 -24.79 16.44 -6.39
C ILE A 316 -24.13 17.54 -5.54
N ASN A 317 -22.99 17.27 -4.91
CA ASN A 317 -22.26 18.25 -4.14
C ASN A 317 -21.88 19.47 -4.98
N LYS A 318 -22.11 20.68 -4.45
CA LYS A 318 -21.92 21.98 -5.13
C LYS A 318 -22.79 22.23 -6.36
N GLN A 319 -23.77 21.35 -6.66
CA GLN A 319 -24.75 21.54 -7.74
C GLN A 319 -25.98 22.30 -7.27
N VAL A 320 -26.74 22.86 -8.22
CA VAL A 320 -27.99 23.60 -7.97
C VAL A 320 -29.18 22.68 -8.26
N LEU A 321 -30.09 22.52 -7.32
CA LEU A 321 -31.29 21.71 -7.50
C LEU A 321 -32.19 22.29 -8.58
N ALA A 322 -32.76 21.44 -9.45
CA ALA A 322 -33.78 21.83 -10.43
C ALA A 322 -35.21 21.50 -9.94
N GLU A 323 -35.33 20.59 -8.97
CA GLU A 323 -36.63 20.14 -8.41
C GLU A 323 -36.63 20.26 -6.89
N ASN A 324 -37.82 20.32 -6.31
CA ASN A 324 -37.99 20.30 -4.86
C ASN A 324 -37.77 18.90 -4.31
N ILE A 325 -37.02 18.81 -3.24
CA ILE A 325 -36.79 17.54 -2.54
C ILE A 325 -37.79 17.41 -1.39
N ILE A 326 -38.61 16.40 -1.50
CA ILE A 326 -39.66 16.07 -0.52
C ILE A 326 -39.29 14.75 0.14
N ASP A 327 -39.40 14.70 1.45
CA ASP A 327 -39.25 13.47 2.20
C ASP A 327 -40.40 12.50 1.87
N LYS A 328 -40.07 11.27 1.53
CA LYS A 328 -41.08 10.24 1.17
C LYS A 328 -41.87 9.74 2.36
N GLU A 329 -41.31 9.80 3.56
CA GLU A 329 -41.97 9.30 4.78
C GLU A 329 -42.87 10.36 5.44
N THR A 330 -42.38 11.61 5.50
CA THR A 330 -43.11 12.71 6.18
C THR A 330 -43.94 13.58 5.21
N GLY A 331 -43.61 13.56 3.92
CA GLY A 331 -44.23 14.45 2.92
C GLY A 331 -43.79 15.91 3.03
N GLU A 332 -42.82 16.23 3.89
CA GLU A 332 -42.34 17.59 4.10
C GLU A 332 -41.34 18.02 3.04
N LEU A 333 -41.35 19.30 2.67
CA LEU A 333 -40.37 19.90 1.78
C LEU A 333 -39.05 20.13 2.53
N VAL A 334 -38.00 19.39 2.16
CA VAL A 334 -36.69 19.49 2.82
C VAL A 334 -35.79 20.52 2.14
N PHE A 335 -35.74 20.52 0.82
CA PHE A 335 -34.97 21.49 0.04
C PHE A 335 -35.76 22.01 -1.17
N GLU A 336 -35.67 23.32 -1.40
CA GLU A 336 -36.33 24.00 -2.52
C GLU A 336 -35.46 23.94 -3.79
N ALA A 337 -36.12 23.97 -4.94
CA ALA A 337 -35.49 24.14 -6.24
C ALA A 337 -34.69 25.46 -6.27
N GLY A 338 -33.53 25.48 -6.93
CA GLY A 338 -32.64 26.63 -7.02
C GLY A 338 -31.57 26.71 -5.91
N LYS A 339 -31.66 25.85 -4.89
CA LYS A 339 -30.64 25.83 -3.82
C LYS A 339 -29.37 25.15 -4.31
N LYS A 340 -28.20 25.77 -4.03
CA LYS A 340 -26.89 25.17 -4.22
C LYS A 340 -26.51 24.32 -3.01
N LEU A 341 -26.27 23.04 -3.22
CA LEU A 341 -26.05 22.07 -2.16
C LEU A 341 -24.63 22.11 -1.61
N LYS A 342 -24.52 21.98 -0.28
CA LYS A 342 -23.27 21.60 0.41
C LYS A 342 -23.21 20.09 0.55
N TYR A 343 -22.02 19.53 0.81
CA TYR A 343 -21.84 18.08 0.95
C TYR A 343 -22.72 17.47 2.06
N SER A 344 -22.84 18.12 3.21
CA SER A 344 -23.71 17.67 4.32
C SER A 344 -25.18 17.60 3.93
N GLU A 345 -25.66 18.58 3.15
CA GLU A 345 -27.04 18.59 2.63
C GLU A 345 -27.27 17.53 1.56
N ALA A 346 -26.25 17.33 0.70
CA ALA A 346 -26.26 16.25 -0.29
C ALA A 346 -26.29 14.87 0.38
N LEU A 347 -25.56 14.69 1.47
CA LEU A 347 -25.55 13.47 2.26
C LEU A 347 -26.90 13.22 2.94
N GLN A 348 -27.56 14.26 3.43
CA GLN A 348 -28.90 14.17 3.98
C GLN A 348 -29.91 13.68 2.92
N ILE A 349 -29.85 14.21 1.69
CA ILE A 349 -30.70 13.74 0.57
C ILE A 349 -30.46 12.26 0.29
N GLN A 350 -29.21 11.85 0.24
CA GLN A 350 -28.86 10.44 0.00
C GLN A 350 -29.39 9.52 1.12
N ASN A 351 -29.21 9.92 2.38
CA ASN A 351 -29.65 9.13 3.54
C ASN A 351 -31.17 9.06 3.70
N MET A 352 -31.93 9.91 3.00
CA MET A 352 -33.39 9.77 2.86
C MET A 352 -33.78 8.71 1.83
N GLY A 353 -32.83 7.95 1.28
CA GLY A 353 -33.09 6.91 0.26
C GLY A 353 -33.44 7.45 -1.12
N ILE A 354 -33.15 8.72 -1.39
CA ILE A 354 -33.34 9.32 -2.71
C ILE A 354 -32.12 9.00 -3.54
N ASN A 355 -32.32 8.31 -4.67
CA ASN A 355 -31.23 7.88 -5.54
C ASN A 355 -31.17 8.64 -6.89
N ARG A 356 -32.17 9.47 -7.18
CA ARG A 356 -32.30 10.23 -8.42
C ARG A 356 -32.67 11.67 -8.13
N VAL A 357 -31.94 12.62 -8.70
CA VAL A 357 -32.15 14.07 -8.50
C VAL A 357 -31.90 14.82 -9.81
N LYS A 358 -32.70 15.84 -10.08
CA LYS A 358 -32.47 16.75 -11.20
C LYS A 358 -31.70 17.98 -10.71
N VAL A 359 -30.65 18.34 -11.45
CA VAL A 359 -29.83 19.54 -11.18
C VAL A 359 -29.85 20.46 -12.39
N LYS A 360 -29.70 21.77 -12.11
CA LYS A 360 -29.58 22.79 -13.14
C LYS A 360 -28.11 23.12 -13.40
N PHE A 361 -27.64 22.87 -14.62
CA PHE A 361 -26.29 23.16 -15.02
C PHE A 361 -26.26 23.84 -16.40
N LYS A 362 -25.62 25.02 -16.50
CA LYS A 362 -25.52 25.84 -17.73
C LYS A 362 -26.88 26.03 -18.43
N GLY A 363 -27.97 26.18 -17.68
CA GLY A 363 -29.33 26.40 -18.20
C GLY A 363 -30.08 25.14 -18.65
N LYS A 364 -29.45 23.96 -18.58
CA LYS A 364 -30.09 22.66 -18.84
C LYS A 364 -30.43 21.94 -17.53
N GLU A 365 -31.48 21.17 -17.54
CA GLU A 365 -31.81 20.23 -16.46
C GLU A 365 -31.18 18.89 -16.75
N ILE A 366 -30.34 18.42 -15.84
CA ILE A 366 -29.61 17.16 -15.96
C ILE A 366 -30.04 16.23 -14.82
N VAL A 367 -30.32 14.98 -15.17
CA VAL A 367 -30.64 13.93 -14.21
C VAL A 367 -29.34 13.29 -13.68
N ILE A 368 -29.24 13.20 -12.37
CA ILE A 368 -28.15 12.50 -11.69
C ILE A 368 -28.71 11.27 -11.00
N LEU A 369 -28.11 10.12 -11.26
CA LEU A 369 -28.44 8.84 -10.64
C LEU A 369 -27.28 8.36 -9.76
N GLY A 370 -27.54 8.09 -8.49
CA GLY A 370 -26.57 7.48 -7.56
C GLY A 370 -26.55 5.95 -7.64
N ASN A 371 -25.70 5.32 -6.81
CA ASN A 371 -25.59 3.86 -6.73
C ASN A 371 -26.41 3.24 -5.59
N ASN A 372 -27.42 3.94 -5.08
CA ASN A 372 -28.37 3.49 -4.04
C ASN A 372 -27.70 3.02 -2.73
N THR A 373 -26.65 3.69 -2.32
CA THR A 373 -25.97 3.43 -1.05
C THR A 373 -26.25 4.55 -0.05
N VAL A 374 -26.33 4.18 1.24
CA VAL A 374 -26.56 5.10 2.36
C VAL A 374 -25.56 4.84 3.48
N ASP A 375 -25.39 5.83 4.35
CA ASP A 375 -24.55 5.66 5.53
C ASP A 375 -25.36 4.96 6.63
N LEU A 376 -24.80 3.89 7.19
CA LEU A 376 -25.48 3.11 8.23
C LEU A 376 -25.80 3.93 9.49
N GLU A 377 -24.99 4.96 9.81
CA GLU A 377 -25.17 5.86 10.94
C GLU A 377 -26.50 6.62 10.92
N ALA A 378 -27.09 6.82 9.75
CA ALA A 378 -28.37 7.51 9.63
C ALA A 378 -29.57 6.66 10.10
N PHE A 379 -29.40 5.33 10.19
CA PHE A 379 -30.49 4.38 10.46
C PHE A 379 -30.31 3.58 11.74
N VAL A 380 -29.07 3.50 12.23
CA VAL A 380 -28.72 2.63 13.36
C VAL A 380 -27.86 3.41 14.35
N PRO A 381 -28.05 3.24 15.69
CA PRO A 381 -27.21 3.86 16.70
C PRO A 381 -25.71 3.53 16.54
N GLU A 382 -24.86 4.47 16.94
CA GLU A 382 -23.40 4.36 16.79
C GLU A 382 -22.82 3.12 17.47
N ASP A 383 -23.31 2.78 18.65
CA ASP A 383 -22.91 1.60 19.44
C ASP A 383 -23.10 0.30 18.63
N VAL A 384 -24.23 0.19 17.91
CA VAL A 384 -24.55 -0.98 17.08
C VAL A 384 -23.63 -1.05 15.87
N LYS A 385 -23.32 0.10 15.26
CA LYS A 385 -22.41 0.18 14.12
C LYS A 385 -21.01 -0.28 14.49
N GLU A 386 -20.47 0.18 15.63
CA GLU A 386 -19.14 -0.23 16.10
C GLU A 386 -19.06 -1.73 16.35
N GLU A 387 -20.06 -2.32 16.99
CA GLU A 387 -20.09 -3.77 17.25
C GLU A 387 -20.27 -4.62 15.98
N VAL A 388 -21.03 -4.13 15.00
CA VAL A 388 -21.22 -4.80 13.70
C VAL A 388 -19.96 -4.68 12.83
N GLY A 389 -19.17 -3.62 13.00
CA GLY A 389 -17.88 -3.41 12.33
C GLY A 389 -18.03 -3.10 10.83
N ILE A 390 -19.15 -2.53 10.39
CA ILE A 390 -19.37 -2.05 9.03
C ILE A 390 -18.94 -0.59 8.96
N LYS A 391 -17.85 -0.31 8.26
CA LYS A 391 -17.33 1.05 8.01
C LYS A 391 -17.78 1.62 6.66
N GLU A 392 -18.11 0.74 5.73
CA GLU A 392 -18.52 1.04 4.37
C GLU A 392 -20.00 1.48 4.32
N ARG A 393 -20.39 2.14 3.22
CA ARG A 393 -21.79 2.42 2.92
C ARG A 393 -22.56 1.14 2.60
N VAL A 394 -23.83 1.14 2.92
CA VAL A 394 -24.70 -0.03 2.76
C VAL A 394 -25.73 0.22 1.67
N ASN A 395 -26.15 -0.85 1.00
CA ASN A 395 -27.23 -0.79 0.02
C ASN A 395 -28.55 -0.50 0.72
N TYR A 396 -29.22 0.59 0.31
CA TYR A 396 -30.45 1.06 0.94
C TYR A 396 -31.60 0.04 0.85
N THR A 397 -31.77 -0.59 -0.30
CA THR A 397 -32.85 -1.58 -0.52
C THR A 397 -32.70 -2.80 0.38
N GLU A 398 -31.48 -3.31 0.52
CA GLU A 398 -31.20 -4.45 1.40
C GLU A 398 -31.27 -4.07 2.89
N LEU A 399 -30.86 -2.85 3.22
CA LEU A 399 -31.00 -2.34 4.59
C LEU A 399 -32.46 -2.26 5.02
N LEU A 400 -33.34 -1.73 4.17
CA LEU A 400 -34.78 -1.68 4.44
C LEU A 400 -35.36 -3.07 4.69
N LYS A 401 -35.01 -4.07 3.88
CA LYS A 401 -35.46 -5.46 4.09
C LYS A 401 -35.03 -6.02 5.45
N VAL A 402 -33.82 -5.71 5.91
CA VAL A 402 -33.33 -6.15 7.20
C VAL A 402 -34.08 -5.43 8.34
N LEU A 403 -34.27 -4.11 8.22
CA LEU A 403 -34.99 -3.31 9.22
C LEU A 403 -36.46 -3.71 9.31
N GLU A 404 -37.15 -3.94 8.19
CA GLU A 404 -38.54 -4.42 8.14
C GLU A 404 -38.66 -5.81 8.78
N LYS A 405 -37.72 -6.72 8.51
CA LYS A 405 -37.70 -8.05 9.10
C LYS A 405 -37.56 -8.01 10.63
N VAL A 406 -36.65 -7.18 11.15
CA VAL A 406 -36.48 -6.99 12.60
C VAL A 406 -37.68 -6.29 13.21
N LYS A 407 -38.32 -5.34 12.50
CA LYS A 407 -39.53 -4.67 12.97
C LYS A 407 -40.74 -5.60 13.05
N ASN A 408 -40.83 -6.58 12.15
CA ASN A 408 -41.92 -7.54 12.08
C ASN A 408 -41.74 -8.72 13.06
N ASP A 409 -40.53 -9.00 13.51
CA ASP A 409 -40.21 -10.08 14.44
C ASP A 409 -39.33 -9.55 15.59
N GLU A 410 -39.97 -9.20 16.70
CA GLU A 410 -39.31 -8.66 17.89
C GLU A 410 -38.34 -9.65 18.59
N SER A 411 -38.34 -10.92 18.20
CA SER A 411 -37.40 -11.92 18.72
C SER A 411 -36.01 -11.84 18.08
N LEU A 412 -35.86 -11.09 16.99
CA LEU A 412 -34.60 -10.94 16.25
C LEU A 412 -33.75 -9.80 16.79
N ASP A 413 -32.49 -10.08 17.07
CA ASP A 413 -31.52 -9.02 17.41
C ASP A 413 -31.03 -8.34 16.13
N LEU A 414 -31.19 -7.02 16.07
CA LEU A 414 -30.75 -6.17 14.98
C LEU A 414 -29.26 -6.37 14.66
N LYS A 415 -28.43 -6.52 15.69
CA LYS A 415 -26.98 -6.71 15.55
C LYS A 415 -26.64 -8.01 14.85
N GLU A 416 -27.28 -9.11 15.24
CA GLU A 416 -27.08 -10.41 14.64
C GLU A 416 -27.57 -10.47 13.18
N GLU A 417 -28.75 -9.88 12.89
CA GLU A 417 -29.28 -9.84 11.54
C GLU A 417 -28.42 -8.95 10.60
N LEU A 418 -27.88 -7.83 11.10
CA LEU A 418 -26.94 -7.01 10.33
C LEU A 418 -25.63 -7.77 10.04
N LYS A 419 -25.07 -8.48 11.05
CA LYS A 419 -23.87 -9.32 10.85
C LYS A 419 -24.12 -10.45 9.86
N LYS A 420 -25.28 -11.12 9.93
CA LYS A 420 -25.66 -12.21 9.06
C LYS A 420 -25.85 -11.78 7.60
N ASN A 421 -26.41 -10.59 7.38
CA ASN A 421 -26.67 -10.04 6.05
C ASN A 421 -25.56 -9.09 5.56
N ARG A 422 -24.39 -9.04 6.22
CA ARG A 422 -23.30 -8.13 5.86
C ARG A 422 -22.91 -8.20 4.38
N SER A 423 -22.81 -9.40 3.81
CA SER A 423 -22.44 -9.61 2.39
C SER A 423 -23.46 -9.07 1.39
N LYS A 424 -24.73 -8.91 1.82
CA LYS A 424 -25.80 -8.31 1.00
C LYS A 424 -25.83 -6.79 1.18
N LEU A 425 -25.58 -6.33 2.42
CA LEU A 425 -25.54 -4.91 2.76
C LEU A 425 -24.33 -4.21 2.10
N VAL A 426 -23.16 -4.82 2.18
CA VAL A 426 -21.94 -4.37 1.53
C VAL A 426 -21.57 -5.38 0.46
N SER A 427 -22.04 -5.16 -0.77
CA SER A 427 -21.82 -6.09 -1.87
C SER A 427 -20.36 -6.05 -2.32
N GLU A 428 -19.69 -7.19 -2.29
CA GLU A 428 -18.31 -7.36 -2.79
C GLU A 428 -18.25 -7.56 -4.31
N HIS A 429 -19.40 -7.66 -4.98
CA HIS A 429 -19.52 -7.66 -6.43
C HIS A 429 -20.15 -6.36 -6.94
N VAL A 430 -20.08 -6.12 -8.25
CA VAL A 430 -20.76 -4.98 -8.87
C VAL A 430 -22.28 -5.16 -8.77
N THR A 431 -23.00 -4.07 -8.46
CA THR A 431 -24.47 -4.07 -8.43
C THR A 431 -25.03 -3.48 -9.72
N LYS A 432 -26.32 -3.71 -9.98
CA LYS A 432 -27.01 -3.08 -11.12
C LYS A 432 -26.92 -1.55 -11.02
N GLU A 433 -27.12 -1.03 -9.83
CA GLU A 433 -27.11 0.39 -9.53
C GLU A 433 -25.72 1.02 -9.79
N ASP A 434 -24.64 0.29 -9.55
CA ASP A 434 -23.28 0.76 -9.88
C ASP A 434 -23.11 0.94 -11.39
N ILE A 435 -23.58 -0.03 -12.20
CA ILE A 435 -23.49 0.04 -13.67
C ILE A 435 -24.35 1.19 -14.20
N LEU A 436 -25.59 1.31 -13.70
CA LEU A 436 -26.52 2.38 -14.11
C LEU A 436 -25.97 3.77 -13.70
N SER A 437 -25.42 3.90 -12.49
CA SER A 437 -24.81 5.12 -12.04
C SER A 437 -23.58 5.50 -12.86
N THR A 438 -22.77 4.52 -13.27
CA THR A 438 -21.61 4.74 -14.17
C THR A 438 -22.07 5.24 -15.54
N PHE A 439 -23.11 4.64 -16.10
CA PHE A 439 -23.68 5.09 -17.37
C PHE A 439 -24.26 6.51 -17.25
N SER A 440 -24.99 6.81 -16.19
CA SER A 440 -25.44 8.18 -15.88
C SER A 440 -24.28 9.17 -15.75
N TYR A 441 -23.14 8.73 -15.18
CA TYR A 441 -21.97 9.59 -15.01
C TYR A 441 -21.34 9.96 -16.36
N ILE A 442 -21.20 9.00 -17.30
CA ILE A 442 -20.62 9.28 -18.61
C ILE A 442 -21.53 10.20 -19.46
N LEU A 443 -22.87 10.05 -19.37
CA LEU A 443 -23.80 10.99 -19.99
C LEU A 443 -23.61 12.41 -19.43
N ASN A 444 -23.52 12.53 -18.11
CA ASN A 444 -23.34 13.83 -17.45
C ASN A 444 -21.96 14.44 -17.74
N LEU A 445 -20.94 13.61 -17.97
CA LEU A 445 -19.60 14.05 -18.37
C LEU A 445 -19.61 14.69 -19.76
N ASN A 446 -20.44 14.17 -20.70
CA ASN A 446 -20.64 14.79 -22.02
C ASN A 446 -21.20 16.22 -21.93
N HIS A 447 -21.98 16.52 -20.89
CA HIS A 447 -22.46 17.88 -20.61
C HIS A 447 -21.43 18.78 -19.90
N GLY A 448 -20.29 18.21 -19.51
CA GLY A 448 -19.20 18.93 -18.80
C GLY A 448 -19.48 19.15 -17.31
N LEU A 449 -20.39 18.36 -16.71
CA LEU A 449 -20.74 18.49 -15.29
C LEU A 449 -19.63 18.04 -14.37
N TYR A 450 -18.84 17.04 -14.78
CA TYR A 450 -17.78 16.43 -13.97
C TYR A 450 -16.41 16.58 -14.62
N LYS A 451 -15.37 16.26 -13.84
CA LYS A 451 -13.99 16.18 -14.29
C LYS A 451 -13.61 14.72 -14.54
N ILE A 452 -12.66 14.53 -15.46
CA ILE A 452 -12.02 13.22 -15.70
C ILE A 452 -11.10 12.85 -14.54
N ASP A 453 -10.83 11.57 -14.40
CA ASP A 453 -9.93 11.05 -13.38
C ASP A 453 -8.48 11.06 -13.86
N ASN A 454 -7.56 11.33 -12.93
CA ASN A 454 -6.14 11.15 -13.16
C ASN A 454 -5.75 9.74 -12.67
N ILE A 455 -5.24 8.92 -13.59
CA ILE A 455 -4.85 7.54 -13.31
C ILE A 455 -3.63 7.48 -12.39
N ASP A 456 -2.73 8.46 -12.48
CA ASP A 456 -1.48 8.48 -11.74
C ASP A 456 -1.60 9.09 -10.34
N HIS A 457 -2.76 9.61 -10.01
CA HIS A 457 -3.08 10.10 -8.68
C HIS A 457 -3.01 8.97 -7.64
N LEU A 458 -2.32 9.17 -6.49
CA LEU A 458 -2.19 8.13 -5.46
C LEU A 458 -3.50 7.77 -4.73
N GLY A 459 -4.57 8.49 -4.95
CA GLY A 459 -5.92 8.08 -4.60
C GLY A 459 -6.49 7.01 -5.53
N ASN A 460 -5.90 6.83 -6.72
CA ASN A 460 -6.27 5.84 -7.72
C ASN A 460 -5.23 4.71 -7.87
N ARG A 461 -4.09 4.85 -7.23
CA ARG A 461 -3.03 3.83 -7.14
C ARG A 461 -2.87 3.43 -5.69
N ARG A 462 -2.84 2.13 -5.44
CA ARG A 462 -2.71 1.56 -4.10
C ARG A 462 -1.51 0.61 -4.01
N ILE A 463 -1.08 0.37 -2.80
CA ILE A 463 0.01 -0.55 -2.51
C ILE A 463 -0.57 -1.90 -2.07
N ARG A 464 -0.09 -2.97 -2.70
CA ARG A 464 -0.24 -4.34 -2.21
C ARG A 464 1.00 -4.70 -1.43
N SER A 465 0.87 -4.81 -0.11
CA SER A 465 1.96 -5.25 0.76
C SER A 465 2.06 -6.77 0.79
N VAL A 466 3.06 -7.29 1.47
CA VAL A 466 3.37 -8.73 1.54
C VAL A 466 2.18 -9.60 1.96
N GLY A 467 1.39 -9.14 2.92
CA GLY A 467 0.22 -9.90 3.40
C GLY A 467 -0.82 -10.15 2.33
N GLU A 468 -1.18 -9.11 1.57
CA GLU A 468 -2.13 -9.23 0.46
C GLU A 468 -1.57 -10.08 -0.69
N LEU A 469 -0.28 -9.95 -0.98
CA LEU A 469 0.38 -10.78 -2.00
C LEU A 469 0.34 -12.26 -1.62
N LEU A 470 0.63 -12.59 -0.36
CA LEU A 470 0.53 -13.95 0.16
C LEU A 470 -0.90 -14.46 0.16
N GLN A 471 -1.86 -13.63 0.57
CA GLN A 471 -3.29 -13.96 0.55
C GLN A 471 -3.75 -14.36 -0.86
N ASN A 472 -3.35 -13.61 -1.88
CA ASN A 472 -3.68 -13.91 -3.27
C ASN A 472 -3.08 -15.25 -3.74
N GLN A 473 -1.84 -15.54 -3.36
CA GLN A 473 -1.21 -16.83 -3.69
C GLN A 473 -1.90 -17.99 -2.97
N PHE A 474 -2.21 -17.80 -1.70
CA PHE A 474 -2.92 -18.81 -0.91
C PHE A 474 -4.31 -19.10 -1.49
N ARG A 475 -5.02 -18.05 -1.93
CA ARG A 475 -6.32 -18.17 -2.64
C ARG A 475 -6.20 -19.01 -3.92
N ILE A 476 -5.16 -18.79 -4.73
CA ILE A 476 -4.89 -19.60 -5.93
C ILE A 476 -4.66 -21.07 -5.56
N GLY A 477 -3.88 -21.33 -4.53
CA GLY A 477 -3.62 -22.67 -4.01
C GLY A 477 -4.89 -23.37 -3.54
N LEU A 478 -5.73 -22.66 -2.79
CA LEU A 478 -7.02 -23.17 -2.28
C LEU A 478 -8.04 -23.39 -3.42
N THR A 479 -8.09 -22.54 -4.43
CA THR A 479 -8.97 -22.75 -5.61
C THR A 479 -8.59 -24.03 -6.37
N ARG A 480 -7.29 -24.31 -6.49
CA ARG A 480 -6.80 -25.57 -7.06
C ARG A 480 -7.18 -26.76 -6.17
N LEU A 481 -7.09 -26.61 -4.85
CA LEU A 481 -7.50 -27.61 -3.87
C LEU A 481 -9.02 -27.85 -3.94
N GLU A 482 -9.85 -26.82 -4.01
CA GLU A 482 -11.31 -26.93 -4.16
C GLU A 482 -11.69 -27.83 -5.34
N ARG A 483 -11.03 -27.62 -6.50
CA ARG A 483 -11.29 -28.46 -7.69
C ARG A 483 -10.98 -29.91 -7.42
N VAL A 484 -9.84 -30.22 -6.81
CA VAL A 484 -9.42 -31.59 -6.50
C VAL A 484 -10.35 -32.22 -5.45
N VAL A 485 -10.76 -31.46 -4.43
CA VAL A 485 -11.69 -31.93 -3.39
C VAL A 485 -13.05 -32.28 -4.01
N ARG A 486 -13.60 -31.41 -4.85
CA ARG A 486 -14.88 -31.63 -5.53
C ARG A 486 -14.84 -32.87 -6.42
N GLU A 487 -13.76 -33.05 -7.17
CA GLU A 487 -13.54 -34.24 -7.99
C GLU A 487 -13.47 -35.51 -7.14
N ARG A 488 -12.74 -35.48 -6.01
CA ARG A 488 -12.65 -36.64 -5.09
C ARG A 488 -13.94 -36.97 -4.38
N MET A 489 -14.75 -35.96 -4.01
CA MET A 489 -16.07 -36.16 -3.43
C MET A 489 -17.00 -36.93 -4.38
N THR A 490 -16.85 -36.71 -5.68
CA THR A 490 -17.68 -37.37 -6.71
C THR A 490 -17.27 -38.85 -6.94
N ILE A 491 -15.98 -39.18 -6.76
CA ILE A 491 -15.45 -40.50 -7.08
C ILE A 491 -15.49 -41.46 -5.88
N LYS A 492 -15.39 -40.92 -4.66
CA LYS A 492 -15.28 -41.78 -3.44
C LYS A 492 -16.63 -42.17 -2.87
N ASP A 493 -16.68 -43.34 -2.28
CA ASP A 493 -17.85 -43.82 -1.58
C ASP A 493 -18.17 -42.98 -0.32
N LEU A 494 -19.42 -42.57 -0.19
CA LEU A 494 -19.93 -41.65 0.83
C LEU A 494 -19.65 -42.12 2.28
N ASP A 495 -19.64 -43.43 2.52
CA ASP A 495 -19.47 -44.00 3.88
C ASP A 495 -18.03 -44.01 4.38
N THR A 496 -17.04 -44.05 3.47
CA THR A 496 -15.62 -44.18 3.81
C THR A 496 -14.84 -42.89 3.78
N VAL A 497 -15.47 -41.78 3.37
CA VAL A 497 -14.82 -40.49 3.18
C VAL A 497 -14.48 -39.83 4.51
N THR A 498 -13.22 -39.42 4.63
CA THR A 498 -12.73 -38.57 5.72
C THR A 498 -12.15 -37.28 5.20
N PRO A 499 -12.15 -36.17 5.95
CA PRO A 499 -11.54 -34.89 5.53
C PRO A 499 -10.10 -35.06 5.06
N GLN A 500 -9.31 -35.89 5.74
CA GLN A 500 -7.90 -36.17 5.40
C GLN A 500 -7.73 -36.84 4.03
N THR A 501 -8.64 -37.69 3.62
CA THR A 501 -8.58 -38.38 2.31
C THR A 501 -9.01 -37.48 1.15
N LEU A 502 -9.79 -36.44 1.41
CA LEU A 502 -10.24 -35.46 0.41
C LEU A 502 -9.20 -34.39 0.13
N ILE A 503 -8.55 -33.88 1.17
CA ILE A 503 -7.65 -32.74 1.08
C ILE A 503 -6.27 -33.20 0.60
N ASN A 504 -5.78 -32.53 -0.46
CA ASN A 504 -4.42 -32.68 -0.94
C ASN A 504 -3.68 -31.35 -0.76
N THR A 505 -2.64 -31.34 0.03
CA THR A 505 -1.91 -30.12 0.42
C THR A 505 -0.90 -29.64 -0.65
N LYS A 506 -0.53 -30.51 -1.61
CA LYS A 506 0.47 -30.21 -2.65
C LYS A 506 0.16 -28.94 -3.45
N PRO A 507 -1.07 -28.64 -3.89
CA PRO A 507 -1.37 -27.42 -4.62
C PRO A 507 -1.04 -26.14 -3.85
N ILE A 508 -1.27 -26.12 -2.54
CA ILE A 508 -0.99 -24.94 -1.70
C ILE A 508 0.52 -24.80 -1.50
N THR A 509 1.18 -25.86 -1.08
CA THR A 509 2.63 -25.83 -0.82
C THR A 509 3.44 -25.51 -2.09
N SER A 510 2.98 -25.95 -3.26
CA SER A 510 3.64 -25.65 -4.53
C SER A 510 3.53 -24.16 -4.89
N VAL A 511 2.36 -23.55 -4.73
CA VAL A 511 2.15 -22.14 -5.05
C VAL A 511 2.94 -21.23 -4.08
N VAL A 512 2.95 -21.54 -2.80
CA VAL A 512 3.74 -20.79 -1.81
C VAL A 512 5.24 -20.89 -2.12
N ARG A 513 5.74 -22.09 -2.44
CA ARG A 513 7.14 -22.30 -2.82
C ARG A 513 7.50 -21.56 -4.11
N GLU A 514 6.63 -21.58 -5.11
CA GLU A 514 6.79 -20.87 -6.36
C GLU A 514 6.87 -19.36 -6.15
N PHE A 515 6.00 -18.81 -5.30
CA PHE A 515 5.99 -17.39 -4.98
C PHE A 515 7.32 -16.94 -4.34
N PHE A 516 7.74 -17.57 -3.25
CA PHE A 516 8.97 -17.18 -2.58
C PHE A 516 10.23 -17.46 -3.40
N GLY A 517 10.23 -18.48 -4.23
CA GLY A 517 11.40 -18.86 -5.04
C GLY A 517 11.53 -18.12 -6.39
N SER A 518 10.41 -17.87 -7.07
CA SER A 518 10.41 -17.45 -8.48
C SER A 518 9.65 -16.14 -8.76
N SER A 519 8.89 -15.59 -7.82
CA SER A 519 8.17 -14.34 -8.05
C SER A 519 9.13 -13.16 -8.22
N GLN A 520 8.80 -12.25 -9.13
CA GLN A 520 9.54 -11.00 -9.34
C GLN A 520 9.52 -10.08 -8.10
N LEU A 521 8.51 -10.22 -7.24
CA LEU A 521 8.35 -9.43 -6.02
C LEU A 521 9.09 -10.03 -4.81
N SER A 522 9.35 -11.34 -4.81
CA SER A 522 10.22 -11.96 -3.81
C SER A 522 11.65 -11.88 -4.28
N GLN A 523 12.40 -10.93 -3.74
CA GLN A 523 13.75 -10.61 -4.16
C GLN A 523 14.76 -11.05 -3.12
N PHE A 524 15.93 -11.42 -3.59
CA PHE A 524 17.10 -11.64 -2.77
C PHE A 524 17.47 -10.31 -2.10
N MET A 525 17.56 -10.28 -0.77
CA MET A 525 17.77 -9.04 -0.04
C MET A 525 19.12 -8.40 -0.36
N GLU A 526 19.11 -7.12 -0.72
CA GLU A 526 20.32 -6.31 -0.81
C GLU A 526 20.89 -6.13 0.61
N GLN A 527 22.02 -6.70 0.87
CA GLN A 527 22.59 -6.79 2.21
C GLN A 527 24.05 -6.28 2.26
N THR A 528 24.34 -5.26 1.44
CA THR A 528 25.66 -4.63 1.42
C THR A 528 25.93 -3.91 2.74
N ASN A 529 24.97 -3.14 3.22
CA ASN A 529 25.01 -2.40 4.47
C ASN A 529 23.61 -2.32 5.10
N PRO A 530 23.44 -1.89 6.35
CA PRO A 530 22.14 -1.81 6.99
C PRO A 530 21.15 -0.88 6.29
N LEU A 531 21.64 0.19 5.66
CA LEU A 531 20.78 1.12 4.90
C LEU A 531 20.21 0.45 3.65
N SER A 532 20.97 -0.38 2.95
CA SER A 532 20.48 -1.12 1.78
C SER A 532 19.38 -2.12 2.15
N GLU A 533 19.50 -2.78 3.29
CA GLU A 533 18.46 -3.65 3.83
C GLU A 533 17.18 -2.86 4.14
N LEU A 534 17.30 -1.76 4.86
CA LEU A 534 16.19 -0.92 5.28
C LEU A 534 15.44 -0.32 4.09
N THR A 535 16.15 0.19 3.10
CA THR A 535 15.56 0.76 1.88
C THR A 535 14.90 -0.32 1.02
N HIS A 536 15.47 -1.52 0.96
CA HIS A 536 14.85 -2.65 0.24
C HIS A 536 13.51 -3.06 0.83
N LYS A 537 13.39 -3.07 2.17
CA LYS A 537 12.14 -3.38 2.88
C LYS A 537 11.05 -2.32 2.67
N ARG A 538 11.42 -1.08 2.39
CA ARG A 538 10.52 0.06 2.14
C ARG A 538 10.32 0.38 0.66
N ARG A 539 10.84 -0.44 -0.24
CA ARG A 539 10.73 -0.27 -1.67
C ARG A 539 9.31 -0.58 -2.14
N VAL A 540 8.85 0.18 -3.13
CA VAL A 540 7.56 0.01 -3.80
C VAL A 540 7.82 -0.14 -5.30
N SER A 541 7.41 -1.26 -5.89
CA SER A 541 7.60 -1.56 -7.31
C SER A 541 6.26 -1.48 -8.06
N SER A 542 6.25 -0.80 -9.19
CA SER A 542 5.10 -0.81 -10.12
C SER A 542 5.10 -2.04 -11.06
N LEU A 543 6.16 -2.84 -11.02
CA LEU A 543 6.35 -4.03 -11.85
C LEU A 543 5.74 -5.27 -11.21
N GLY A 544 5.68 -6.37 -11.94
CA GLY A 544 5.27 -7.68 -11.44
C GLY A 544 3.88 -8.11 -11.88
N PRO A 545 3.38 -9.24 -11.36
CA PRO A 545 2.08 -9.77 -11.73
C PRO A 545 0.93 -8.81 -11.41
N GLY A 546 0.11 -8.49 -12.41
CA GLY A 546 -0.97 -7.51 -12.26
C GLY A 546 -0.52 -6.05 -12.24
N GLY A 547 0.78 -5.77 -12.41
CA GLY A 547 1.37 -4.45 -12.54
C GLY A 547 1.76 -4.09 -13.98
N LEU A 548 2.65 -3.13 -14.10
CA LEU A 548 3.17 -2.63 -15.38
C LEU A 548 4.32 -3.51 -15.89
N SER A 549 4.54 -3.51 -17.19
CA SER A 549 5.78 -3.99 -17.81
C SER A 549 6.66 -2.80 -18.22
N ARG A 550 7.99 -3.00 -18.20
CA ARG A 550 8.95 -1.93 -18.54
C ARG A 550 8.68 -1.32 -19.91
N ASP A 551 8.39 -2.16 -20.89
CA ASP A 551 8.21 -1.76 -22.30
C ASP A 551 6.87 -1.02 -22.53
N ARG A 552 5.88 -1.24 -21.67
CA ARG A 552 4.54 -0.61 -21.75
C ARG A 552 4.39 0.59 -20.85
N ALA A 553 5.34 0.87 -19.98
CA ALA A 553 5.33 2.01 -19.08
C ALA A 553 5.74 3.28 -19.83
N GLY A 554 4.79 4.17 -20.10
CA GLY A 554 5.03 5.49 -20.68
C GLY A 554 5.72 6.44 -19.72
N PHE A 555 5.93 7.69 -20.15
CA PHE A 555 6.55 8.73 -19.33
C PHE A 555 5.65 9.14 -18.16
N GLU A 556 4.35 9.19 -18.35
CA GLU A 556 3.38 9.67 -17.35
C GLU A 556 3.43 8.88 -16.04
N VAL A 557 3.53 7.53 -16.13
CA VAL A 557 3.61 6.67 -14.94
C VAL A 557 4.96 6.74 -14.23
N ARG A 558 5.99 7.30 -14.87
CA ARG A 558 7.35 7.47 -14.35
C ARG A 558 7.57 8.84 -13.74
N ASP A 559 6.67 9.78 -14.03
CA ASP A 559 6.74 11.15 -13.55
C ASP A 559 6.42 11.26 -12.05
N ILE A 560 6.89 12.33 -11.44
CA ILE A 560 6.57 12.67 -10.07
C ILE A 560 5.26 13.45 -10.07
N HIS A 561 4.22 12.82 -9.55
CA HIS A 561 2.90 13.45 -9.38
C HIS A 561 2.86 14.25 -8.08
N TYR A 562 2.08 15.35 -8.02
CA TYR A 562 1.96 16.16 -6.79
C TYR A 562 1.49 15.36 -5.57
N THR A 563 0.71 14.31 -5.76
CA THR A 563 0.24 13.42 -4.67
C THR A 563 1.35 12.57 -4.06
N HIS A 564 2.55 12.53 -4.64
CA HIS A 564 3.71 11.85 -4.06
C HIS A 564 4.25 12.56 -2.82
N TYR A 565 3.89 13.83 -2.63
CA TYR A 565 4.35 14.61 -1.49
C TYR A 565 4.05 13.92 -0.17
N GLY A 566 5.09 13.69 0.63
CA GLY A 566 5.01 13.00 1.93
C GLY A 566 4.68 11.51 1.89
N ARG A 567 4.47 10.92 0.71
CA ARG A 567 4.10 9.51 0.50
C ARG A 567 5.18 8.71 -0.17
N LEU A 568 5.63 9.16 -1.32
CA LEU A 568 6.70 8.54 -2.08
C LEU A 568 7.84 9.53 -2.27
N CYS A 569 9.08 9.09 -2.08
CA CYS A 569 10.23 9.96 -2.26
C CYS A 569 10.38 10.36 -3.72
N PRO A 570 10.50 11.66 -4.03
CA PRO A 570 10.66 12.12 -5.40
C PRO A 570 12.07 11.90 -5.95
N VAL A 571 13.03 11.60 -5.09
CA VAL A 571 14.45 11.53 -5.43
C VAL A 571 14.95 10.09 -5.52
N GLU A 572 14.62 9.23 -4.55
CA GLU A 572 15.14 7.87 -4.51
C GLU A 572 14.44 6.98 -5.54
N SER A 573 15.08 6.76 -6.68
CA SER A 573 14.67 5.86 -7.75
C SER A 573 15.92 5.32 -8.44
N PRO A 574 15.90 4.11 -9.02
CA PRO A 574 17.02 3.61 -9.80
C PRO A 574 17.27 4.47 -11.05
N GLU A 575 18.51 4.48 -11.50
CA GLU A 575 18.88 5.01 -12.81
C GLU A 575 18.69 3.94 -13.89
N GLY A 576 18.30 4.32 -15.10
CA GLY A 576 18.12 3.43 -16.23
C GLY A 576 16.67 2.99 -16.48
N PRO A 577 16.44 1.75 -17.00
CA PRO A 577 15.11 1.32 -17.49
C PRO A 577 14.00 1.31 -16.44
N ASN A 578 14.35 1.19 -15.16
CA ASN A 578 13.43 1.13 -14.04
C ASN A 578 13.13 2.49 -13.38
N VAL A 579 13.65 3.60 -13.94
CA VAL A 579 13.42 4.94 -13.39
C VAL A 579 11.92 5.23 -13.29
N GLY A 580 11.47 5.73 -12.14
CA GLY A 580 10.06 6.05 -11.88
C GLY A 580 9.13 4.85 -11.69
N LEU A 581 9.59 3.61 -11.92
CA LEU A 581 8.80 2.39 -11.70
C LEU A 581 9.11 1.72 -10.36
N ILE A 582 10.30 1.93 -9.83
CA ILE A 582 10.70 1.48 -8.51
C ILE A 582 10.88 2.74 -7.65
N LEU A 583 10.10 2.84 -6.59
CA LEU A 583 10.01 3.99 -5.72
C LEU A 583 10.29 3.57 -4.27
N SER A 584 10.51 4.53 -3.40
CA SER A 584 10.67 4.31 -1.96
C SER A 584 9.62 5.10 -1.17
N LEU A 585 9.11 4.52 -0.11
CA LEU A 585 8.21 5.21 0.83
C LEU A 585 8.95 6.34 1.55
N SER A 586 8.27 7.47 1.72
CA SER A 586 8.76 8.58 2.55
C SER A 586 8.84 8.17 4.03
N GLY A 587 9.66 8.86 4.81
CA GLY A 587 9.95 8.48 6.19
C GLY A 587 8.72 8.39 7.10
N PHE A 588 7.78 9.32 6.97
CA PHE A 588 6.55 9.38 7.78
C PHE A 588 5.35 8.70 7.13
N ALA A 589 5.48 8.21 5.89
CA ALA A 589 4.41 7.56 5.18
C ALA A 589 4.02 6.24 5.82
N ARG A 590 2.71 5.96 5.86
CA ARG A 590 2.17 4.65 6.22
C ARG A 590 1.10 4.22 5.23
N ILE A 591 0.78 2.94 5.24
CA ILE A 591 -0.24 2.35 4.37
C ILE A 591 -1.49 2.12 5.22
N ASN A 592 -2.65 2.58 4.73
CA ASN A 592 -3.92 2.39 5.41
C ASN A 592 -4.53 0.99 5.14
N GLU A 593 -5.68 0.71 5.76
CA GLU A 593 -6.42 -0.56 5.62
C GLU A 593 -6.81 -0.88 4.17
N TYR A 594 -6.98 0.14 3.33
CA TYR A 594 -7.32 0.00 1.91
C TYR A 594 -6.10 -0.09 0.98
N GLY A 595 -4.88 0.05 1.52
CA GLY A 595 -3.64 0.04 0.76
C GLY A 595 -3.23 1.40 0.18
N PHE A 596 -3.93 2.49 0.48
CA PHE A 596 -3.52 3.84 0.10
C PHE A 596 -2.46 4.37 1.03
N VAL A 597 -1.53 5.17 0.47
CA VAL A 597 -0.46 5.78 1.25
C VAL A 597 -0.97 7.06 1.91
N GLU A 598 -0.77 7.15 3.21
CA GLU A 598 -1.12 8.30 4.03
C GLU A 598 0.13 9.01 4.55
N THR A 599 -0.01 10.32 4.74
CA THR A 599 1.01 11.18 5.33
C THR A 599 0.41 12.00 6.46
N PRO A 600 1.16 12.27 7.53
CA PRO A 600 0.66 13.00 8.68
C PRO A 600 0.72 14.52 8.49
N TYR A 601 -0.31 15.21 8.97
CA TYR A 601 -0.41 16.67 9.01
C TYR A 601 -0.89 17.14 10.36
N ARG A 602 -0.50 18.36 10.77
CA ARG A 602 -1.03 19.03 11.97
C ARG A 602 -2.29 19.79 11.62
N LYS A 603 -3.32 19.61 12.42
CA LYS A 603 -4.58 20.31 12.26
C LYS A 603 -4.47 21.76 12.75
N ILE A 604 -5.04 22.69 11.99
CA ILE A 604 -5.29 24.08 12.43
C ILE A 604 -6.76 24.18 12.80
N ASP A 605 -7.05 24.63 14.01
CA ASP A 605 -8.43 24.80 14.47
C ASP A 605 -9.15 25.85 13.60
N PRO A 606 -10.25 25.50 12.96
CA PRO A 606 -10.96 26.40 12.05
C PRO A 606 -11.51 27.66 12.73
N VAL A 607 -11.79 27.60 14.03
CA VAL A 607 -12.38 28.70 14.81
C VAL A 607 -11.31 29.60 15.43
N THR A 608 -10.35 29.01 16.15
CA THR A 608 -9.32 29.77 16.88
C THR A 608 -8.11 30.10 16.03
N LYS A 609 -7.97 29.43 14.86
CA LYS A 609 -6.81 29.52 13.96
C LYS A 609 -5.47 29.25 14.66
N LYS A 610 -5.53 28.40 15.69
CA LYS A 610 -4.34 27.89 16.38
C LYS A 610 -3.91 26.55 15.78
N ILE A 611 -2.61 26.36 15.68
CA ILE A 611 -2.01 25.09 15.30
C ILE A 611 -2.14 24.16 16.51
N THR A 612 -2.82 23.05 16.33
CA THR A 612 -3.00 22.03 17.37
C THR A 612 -1.87 21.01 17.32
N ASP A 613 -1.70 20.24 18.39
CA ASP A 613 -0.78 19.10 18.40
C ASP A 613 -1.43 17.82 17.85
N ASP A 614 -2.70 17.92 17.42
CA ASP A 614 -3.41 16.82 16.79
C ASP A 614 -2.83 16.53 15.41
N VAL A 615 -2.38 15.28 15.24
CA VAL A 615 -1.82 14.78 14.00
C VAL A 615 -2.85 13.92 13.29
N VAL A 616 -3.18 14.29 12.06
CA VAL A 616 -4.12 13.56 11.22
C VAL A 616 -3.38 12.96 10.05
N TYR A 617 -3.50 11.65 9.86
CA TYR A 617 -3.01 10.96 8.67
C TYR A 617 -4.04 11.07 7.55
N MET A 618 -3.63 11.55 6.39
CA MET A 618 -4.52 11.76 5.25
C MET A 618 -4.01 11.04 4.00
N SER A 619 -4.95 10.38 3.31
CA SER A 619 -4.74 9.92 1.94
C SER A 619 -4.78 11.10 0.96
N SER A 620 -4.27 10.90 -0.25
CA SER A 620 -4.24 11.99 -1.27
C SER A 620 -5.63 12.49 -1.67
N ASP A 621 -6.64 11.61 -1.68
CA ASP A 621 -8.03 11.99 -1.99
C ASP A 621 -8.62 12.96 -0.94
N MET A 622 -8.25 12.78 0.31
CA MET A 622 -8.67 13.67 1.39
C MET A 622 -7.92 15.00 1.34
N GLU A 623 -6.62 14.94 1.07
CA GLU A 623 -5.71 16.08 1.00
C GLU A 623 -6.15 17.10 -0.05
N ASP A 624 -6.67 16.66 -1.19
CA ASP A 624 -7.13 17.52 -2.28
C ASP A 624 -8.20 18.55 -1.88
N ASN A 625 -8.86 18.36 -0.75
CA ASN A 625 -9.88 19.26 -0.25
C ASN A 625 -9.35 20.37 0.68
N PHE A 626 -8.07 20.32 1.07
CA PHE A 626 -7.50 21.17 2.11
C PHE A 626 -6.31 21.97 1.63
N VAL A 627 -6.10 23.11 2.28
CA VAL A 627 -4.95 23.98 2.06
C VAL A 627 -3.91 23.73 3.14
N ILE A 628 -2.68 23.42 2.73
CA ILE A 628 -1.63 22.96 3.63
C ILE A 628 -0.41 23.88 3.56
N CYS A 629 0.03 24.41 4.70
CA CYS A 629 1.24 25.21 4.78
C CYS A 629 2.50 24.40 5.16
N GLN A 630 3.66 24.97 4.93
CA GLN A 630 4.94 24.34 5.25
C GLN A 630 5.24 24.36 6.77
N ALA A 631 5.95 23.35 7.25
CA ALA A 631 6.37 23.24 8.65
C ALA A 631 7.32 24.35 9.12
N THR A 632 7.99 25.06 8.19
CA THR A 632 8.97 26.10 8.49
C THR A 632 8.37 27.48 8.66
N GLU A 633 7.05 27.64 8.44
CA GLU A 633 6.38 28.93 8.62
C GLU A 633 6.47 29.42 10.07
N PRO A 634 6.79 30.70 10.30
CA PRO A 634 6.95 31.23 11.64
C PRO A 634 5.62 31.23 12.39
N VAL A 635 5.65 30.71 13.61
CA VAL A 635 4.52 30.62 14.52
C VAL A 635 4.70 31.60 15.67
N THR A 636 3.64 32.26 16.10
CA THR A 636 3.62 33.13 17.27
C THR A 636 3.65 32.32 18.56
N LYS A 637 3.96 32.95 19.70
CA LYS A 637 3.90 32.30 21.02
C LYS A 637 2.54 31.70 21.37
N ASP A 638 1.49 32.26 20.80
CA ASP A 638 0.10 31.84 20.98
C ASP A 638 -0.33 30.66 20.09
N GLY A 639 0.60 30.14 19.27
CA GLY A 639 0.35 29.01 18.38
C GLY A 639 -0.34 29.40 17.06
N LYS A 640 -0.36 30.68 16.66
CA LYS A 640 -0.92 31.12 15.40
C LYS A 640 0.17 31.41 14.35
N LEU A 641 -0.15 31.34 13.07
CA LEU A 641 0.73 31.75 12.00
C LEU A 641 1.03 33.27 12.13
N LYS A 642 2.31 33.61 12.01
CA LYS A 642 2.78 34.98 12.23
C LYS A 642 2.52 35.87 11.02
N ASN A 643 2.73 35.36 9.82
CA ASN A 643 2.59 36.08 8.57
C ASN A 643 1.13 36.08 8.13
N ASP A 644 0.63 37.23 7.59
CA ASP A 644 -0.73 37.31 7.05
C ASP A 644 -0.86 36.58 5.74
N ARG A 645 0.21 36.54 4.93
CA ARG A 645 0.31 35.71 3.73
C ARG A 645 1.34 34.60 3.93
N VAL A 646 0.92 33.38 3.63
CA VAL A 646 1.66 32.14 3.88
C VAL A 646 1.75 31.35 2.58
N ARG A 647 2.92 30.77 2.31
CA ARG A 647 3.06 29.82 1.22
C ARG A 647 2.34 28.52 1.58
N ALA A 648 1.32 28.22 0.80
CA ALA A 648 0.53 27.03 0.97
C ALA A 648 0.43 26.23 -0.33
N ARG A 649 0.22 24.94 -0.17
CA ARG A 649 0.00 23.98 -1.25
C ARG A 649 -1.51 23.69 -1.33
N TYR A 650 -2.06 23.83 -2.52
CA TYR A 650 -3.43 23.42 -2.83
C TYR A 650 -3.43 22.71 -4.18
N LEU A 651 -3.77 21.42 -4.19
CA LEU A 651 -3.63 20.53 -5.35
C LEU A 651 -2.18 20.51 -5.86
N ASP A 652 -1.98 20.80 -7.14
CA ASP A 652 -0.68 20.86 -7.84
C ASP A 652 0.01 22.24 -7.76
N GLU A 653 -0.63 23.23 -7.16
CA GLU A 653 -0.14 24.59 -7.12
C GLU A 653 0.37 25.00 -5.73
N ILE A 654 1.49 25.72 -5.72
CA ILE A 654 2.01 26.41 -4.54
C ILE A 654 1.70 27.89 -4.70
N LYS A 655 0.85 28.40 -3.80
CA LYS A 655 0.39 29.80 -3.83
C LYS A 655 0.62 30.48 -2.49
N GLU A 656 0.73 31.82 -2.51
CA GLU A 656 0.60 32.63 -1.30
C GLU A 656 -0.89 32.83 -1.00
N MET A 657 -1.34 32.32 0.11
CA MET A 657 -2.73 32.37 0.58
C MET A 657 -2.83 33.09 1.91
N ASP A 658 -4.02 33.54 2.27
CA ASP A 658 -4.25 34.18 3.55
C ASP A 658 -4.19 33.14 4.67
N LYS A 659 -3.63 33.50 5.83
CA LYS A 659 -3.50 32.63 6.99
C LYS A 659 -4.83 31.99 7.44
N ASP A 660 -5.95 32.70 7.19
CA ASP A 660 -7.28 32.24 7.59
C ASP A 660 -7.85 31.14 6.67
N GLU A 661 -7.26 30.96 5.48
CA GLU A 661 -7.62 29.89 4.52
C GLU A 661 -6.86 28.59 4.76
N ILE A 662 -5.84 28.59 5.65
CA ILE A 662 -5.03 27.43 5.92
C ILE A 662 -5.75 26.46 6.85
N ASP A 663 -5.80 25.20 6.45
CA ASP A 663 -6.48 24.12 7.20
C ASP A 663 -5.50 23.24 7.98
N TYR A 664 -4.32 22.96 7.38
CA TYR A 664 -3.32 22.06 7.95
C TYR A 664 -1.89 22.58 7.75
N MET A 665 -0.98 22.02 8.51
CA MET A 665 0.45 22.30 8.43
C MET A 665 1.24 21.01 8.33
N ASP A 666 2.32 20.99 7.52
CA ASP A 666 3.27 19.88 7.47
C ASP A 666 3.93 19.64 8.84
N ILE A 667 4.28 18.40 9.13
CA ILE A 667 4.92 18.04 10.41
C ILE A 667 6.40 18.42 10.42
N SER A 668 7.11 18.08 9.34
CA SER A 668 8.55 18.25 9.22
C SER A 668 8.96 18.45 7.77
N PRO A 669 10.01 19.22 7.48
CA PRO A 669 10.60 19.30 6.15
C PRO A 669 11.13 17.94 5.63
N LYS A 670 11.48 17.01 6.53
CA LYS A 670 11.93 15.65 6.18
C LYS A 670 10.80 14.77 5.64
N GLN A 671 9.57 15.22 5.71
CA GLN A 671 8.38 14.46 5.32
C GLN A 671 8.40 14.00 3.87
N ILE A 672 8.98 14.77 2.96
CA ILE A 672 9.04 14.48 1.52
C ILE A 672 10.05 13.39 1.16
N ALA A 673 11.07 13.18 1.98
CA ALA A 673 12.22 12.35 1.66
C ALA A 673 12.07 10.93 2.19
N SER A 674 12.65 9.96 1.47
CA SER A 674 12.89 8.61 1.98
C SER A 674 14.03 8.64 3.00
N ILE A 675 14.28 7.50 3.66
CA ILE A 675 15.31 7.40 4.68
C ILE A 675 16.71 7.68 4.10
N ALA A 676 17.04 7.06 2.97
CA ALA A 676 18.34 7.27 2.33
C ALA A 676 18.55 8.73 1.91
N THR A 677 17.54 9.35 1.33
CA THR A 677 17.57 10.77 0.92
C THR A 677 17.66 11.69 2.15
N ALA A 678 16.93 11.38 3.22
CA ALA A 678 16.96 12.17 4.44
C ALA A 678 18.28 12.10 5.21
N MET A 679 19.16 11.16 4.88
CA MET A 679 20.53 11.06 5.45
C MET A 679 21.56 11.92 4.71
N ILE A 680 21.22 12.52 3.58
CA ILE A 680 22.10 13.43 2.84
C ILE A 680 22.07 14.80 3.52
N PRO A 681 23.21 15.30 4.09
CA PRO A 681 23.22 16.61 4.67
C PRO A 681 23.10 17.67 3.59
N PHE A 682 22.36 18.76 3.86
CA PHE A 682 22.14 19.90 2.95
C PHE A 682 21.52 19.50 1.58
N PHE A 683 20.72 18.42 1.55
CA PHE A 683 20.15 17.96 0.27
C PHE A 683 19.24 18.99 -0.39
N GLU A 684 18.65 19.91 0.39
CA GLU A 684 17.85 21.04 -0.11
C GLU A 684 18.64 22.04 -0.99
N THR A 685 19.97 22.02 -0.87
CA THR A 685 20.88 22.86 -1.69
C THR A 685 21.40 22.12 -2.92
N ASP A 686 21.21 20.80 -2.99
CA ASP A 686 21.70 19.97 -4.08
C ASP A 686 20.67 19.88 -5.22
N ASP A 687 21.17 19.74 -6.45
CA ASP A 687 20.34 19.39 -7.58
C ASP A 687 19.71 17.99 -7.39
N ALA A 688 18.46 17.83 -7.82
CA ALA A 688 17.71 16.58 -7.65
C ALA A 688 18.43 15.37 -8.26
N ARG A 689 19.08 15.50 -9.40
CA ARG A 689 19.82 14.42 -10.06
C ARG A 689 21.01 13.96 -9.23
N ARG A 690 21.76 14.90 -8.62
CA ARG A 690 22.91 14.59 -7.77
C ARG A 690 22.48 13.99 -6.43
N THR A 691 21.38 14.44 -5.90
CA THR A 691 20.77 13.86 -4.70
C THR A 691 20.32 12.42 -4.96
N LEU A 692 19.71 12.14 -6.12
CA LEU A 692 19.34 10.77 -6.52
C LEU A 692 20.59 9.87 -6.61
N MET A 693 21.64 10.32 -7.28
CA MET A 693 22.90 9.58 -7.36
C MET A 693 23.49 9.32 -5.98
N GLY A 694 23.52 10.34 -5.11
CA GLY A 694 23.99 10.22 -3.72
C GLY A 694 23.19 9.24 -2.89
N ALA A 695 21.88 9.27 -2.96
CA ALA A 695 21.00 8.33 -2.28
C ALA A 695 21.23 6.89 -2.73
N ASN A 696 21.40 6.67 -4.04
CA ASN A 696 21.73 5.35 -4.59
C ASN A 696 23.13 4.87 -4.16
N MET A 697 24.14 5.76 -4.14
CA MET A 697 25.50 5.42 -3.73
C MET A 697 25.61 5.08 -2.25
N GLN A 698 24.84 5.71 -1.36
CA GLN A 698 24.82 5.34 0.07
C GLN A 698 24.45 3.85 0.27
N ARG A 699 23.57 3.30 -0.54
CA ARG A 699 23.17 1.88 -0.49
C ARG A 699 24.28 0.91 -0.92
N GLN A 700 25.27 1.38 -1.66
CA GLN A 700 26.40 0.59 -2.17
C GLN A 700 27.64 0.67 -1.28
N ALA A 701 27.61 1.44 -0.20
CA ALA A 701 28.74 1.61 0.70
C ALA A 701 29.12 0.30 1.38
N VAL A 702 30.36 -0.12 1.23
CA VAL A 702 30.90 -1.34 1.85
C VAL A 702 31.20 -1.09 3.32
N PRO A 703 30.78 -1.97 4.24
CA PRO A 703 31.12 -1.84 5.67
C PRO A 703 32.64 -1.96 5.89
N LEU A 704 33.21 -0.96 6.54
CA LEU A 704 34.64 -0.92 6.87
C LEU A 704 34.91 -1.58 8.21
N LEU A 705 36.19 -1.95 8.46
CA LEU A 705 36.65 -2.48 9.75
C LEU A 705 36.36 -1.51 10.90
N ARG A 706 36.61 -0.23 10.66
CA ARG A 706 36.30 0.85 11.56
C ARG A 706 35.63 1.96 10.81
N THR A 707 34.43 2.29 11.20
CA THR A 707 33.65 3.37 10.61
C THR A 707 33.61 4.56 11.56
N ASP A 708 33.40 5.75 11.01
CA ASP A 708 33.24 6.97 11.80
C ASP A 708 31.83 7.50 11.61
N SER A 709 31.21 7.95 12.70
CA SER A 709 29.97 8.70 12.62
C SER A 709 30.16 9.98 11.79
N PRO A 710 29.23 10.39 10.94
CA PRO A 710 29.36 11.61 10.16
C PRO A 710 29.44 12.83 11.10
N MET A 711 30.38 13.77 10.85
CA MET A 711 30.48 15.00 11.63
C MET A 711 29.24 15.86 11.46
N VAL A 712 28.75 15.99 10.24
CA VAL A 712 27.53 16.69 9.90
C VAL A 712 26.47 15.67 9.55
N GLY A 713 25.43 15.57 10.35
CA GLY A 713 24.35 14.62 10.18
C GLY A 713 23.01 15.32 10.07
N THR A 714 21.97 14.54 9.74
CA THR A 714 20.59 15.00 9.59
C THR A 714 19.68 14.60 10.76
N GLY A 715 20.18 13.78 11.69
CA GLY A 715 19.40 13.19 12.78
C GLY A 715 18.66 11.90 12.41
N MET A 716 18.73 11.49 11.15
CA MET A 716 18.11 10.23 10.68
C MET A 716 19.02 9.02 10.95
N GLU A 717 20.31 9.23 11.13
CA GLU A 717 21.33 8.18 11.26
C GLU A 717 21.04 7.25 12.44
N TYR A 718 20.72 7.82 13.59
CA TYR A 718 20.37 7.05 14.79
C TYR A 718 19.13 6.19 14.57
N ARG A 719 18.08 6.76 14.00
CA ARG A 719 16.83 6.05 13.78
C ARG A 719 16.97 4.95 12.73
N ALA A 720 17.69 5.22 11.66
CA ALA A 720 17.99 4.23 10.62
C ALA A 720 18.79 3.05 11.17
N ALA A 721 19.82 3.31 11.98
CA ALA A 721 20.58 2.25 12.63
C ALA A 721 19.72 1.39 13.56
N LYS A 722 18.90 2.03 14.40
CA LYS A 722 18.02 1.34 15.35
C LYS A 722 17.00 0.41 14.69
N ASP A 723 16.36 0.86 13.62
CA ASP A 723 15.30 0.12 12.94
C ASP A 723 15.83 -0.86 11.86
N SER A 724 17.12 -0.81 11.52
CA SER A 724 17.73 -1.71 10.53
C SER A 724 17.78 -3.18 10.95
N GLY A 725 17.78 -3.43 12.27
CA GLY A 725 17.95 -4.77 12.84
C GLY A 725 19.38 -5.27 12.91
N GLU A 726 20.39 -4.46 12.53
CA GLU A 726 21.80 -4.80 12.64
C GLU A 726 22.41 -4.47 14.00
N VAL A 727 21.86 -3.48 14.69
CA VAL A 727 22.24 -3.15 16.08
C VAL A 727 21.41 -3.96 17.07
N ILE A 728 21.94 -4.22 18.25
CA ILE A 728 21.21 -4.93 19.30
C ILE A 728 20.63 -3.93 20.27
N ASN A 729 19.30 -4.03 20.44
CA ASN A 729 18.54 -3.24 21.39
C ASN A 729 18.35 -4.03 22.70
N CYS A 730 18.45 -3.38 23.83
CA CYS A 730 18.22 -3.98 25.14
C CYS A 730 16.73 -4.34 25.33
N LEU A 731 16.44 -5.55 25.81
CA LEU A 731 15.08 -6.05 26.01
C LEU A 731 14.41 -5.51 27.29
N ALA A 732 15.18 -5.11 28.29
CA ALA A 732 14.66 -4.67 29.58
C ALA A 732 15.52 -3.59 30.23
N ASP A 733 14.93 -2.83 31.15
CA ASP A 733 15.69 -1.94 32.04
C ASP A 733 16.50 -2.77 33.04
N GLY A 734 17.77 -2.40 33.28
CA GLY A 734 18.62 -3.16 34.18
C GLY A 734 20.09 -2.75 34.13
N HIS A 735 20.95 -3.68 34.47
CA HIS A 735 22.42 -3.48 34.49
C HIS A 735 23.11 -4.61 33.70
N VAL A 736 24.17 -4.26 33.00
CA VAL A 736 25.03 -5.25 32.31
C VAL A 736 25.72 -6.11 33.35
N HIS A 737 25.32 -7.37 33.47
CA HIS A 737 25.85 -8.30 34.44
C HIS A 737 27.18 -8.92 33.99
N LYS A 738 27.27 -9.32 32.72
CA LYS A 738 28.45 -9.94 32.14
C LYS A 738 28.60 -9.55 30.68
N LEU A 739 29.83 -9.30 30.26
CA LEU A 739 30.12 -8.94 28.88
C LEU A 739 31.20 -9.90 28.33
N THR A 740 30.90 -10.55 27.22
CA THR A 740 31.86 -11.38 26.47
C THR A 740 31.92 -10.91 25.01
N GLY A 741 32.88 -11.45 24.25
CA GLY A 741 32.98 -11.16 22.82
C GLY A 741 31.77 -11.65 21.99
N THR A 742 30.97 -12.58 22.53
CA THR A 742 29.84 -13.24 21.85
C THR A 742 28.50 -12.97 22.50
N GLU A 743 28.46 -12.50 23.75
CA GLU A 743 27.20 -12.34 24.49
C GLU A 743 27.26 -11.12 25.41
N ILE A 744 26.10 -10.48 25.56
CA ILE A 744 25.85 -9.44 26.57
C ILE A 744 24.70 -9.96 27.45
N ILE A 745 25.00 -10.14 28.76
CA ILE A 745 24.04 -10.57 29.73
C ILE A 745 23.60 -9.38 30.58
N VAL A 746 22.32 -9.06 30.51
CA VAL A 746 21.66 -7.99 31.26
C VAL A 746 20.82 -8.60 32.38
N LYS A 747 21.02 -8.14 33.60
CA LYS A 747 20.18 -8.42 34.74
C LYS A 747 19.13 -7.34 34.82
N GLY A 748 17.89 -7.67 34.47
CA GLY A 748 16.76 -6.77 34.51
C GLY A 748 16.37 -6.33 35.92
N ASP A 749 15.79 -5.17 36.04
CA ASP A 749 15.23 -4.65 37.30
C ASP A 749 14.02 -5.52 37.76
N ASP A 750 13.45 -6.33 36.87
CA ASP A 750 12.45 -7.38 37.14
C ASP A 750 13.04 -8.69 37.72
N GLY A 751 14.37 -8.72 37.92
CA GLY A 751 15.10 -9.89 38.46
C GLY A 751 15.37 -10.99 37.41
N LYS A 752 14.94 -10.86 36.17
CA LYS A 752 15.23 -11.81 35.10
C LYS A 752 16.57 -11.52 34.44
N ILE A 753 17.12 -12.58 33.87
CA ILE A 753 18.38 -12.49 33.09
C ILE A 753 18.01 -12.51 31.61
N TYR A 754 18.49 -11.51 30.90
CA TYR A 754 18.33 -11.38 29.45
C TYR A 754 19.68 -11.56 28.78
N THR A 755 19.79 -12.55 27.90
CA THR A 755 21.00 -12.85 27.15
C THR A 755 20.85 -12.36 25.71
N HIS A 756 21.76 -11.50 25.29
CA HIS A 756 21.85 -10.99 23.92
C HIS A 756 23.07 -11.59 23.24
N THR A 757 22.86 -12.44 22.24
CA THR A 757 23.90 -13.08 21.45
C THR A 757 24.35 -12.16 20.33
N LEU A 758 25.69 -12.02 20.15
CA LEU A 758 26.30 -11.18 19.13
C LEU A 758 26.63 -12.00 17.90
N ARG A 759 26.22 -11.51 16.72
CA ARG A 759 26.62 -12.11 15.44
C ARG A 759 28.06 -11.71 15.11
N LYS A 760 28.92 -12.71 15.00
CA LYS A 760 30.36 -12.51 14.78
C LYS A 760 30.78 -13.10 13.44
N PHE A 761 31.39 -12.25 12.59
CA PHE A 761 31.97 -12.64 11.31
C PHE A 761 31.04 -13.52 10.43
N LYS A 762 29.75 -13.17 10.40
CA LYS A 762 28.77 -13.86 9.54
C LYS A 762 28.75 -13.23 8.15
N ARG A 763 28.58 -14.07 7.14
CA ARG A 763 28.47 -13.65 5.74
C ARG A 763 27.10 -13.07 5.45
N THR A 764 27.04 -11.94 4.74
CA THR A 764 25.81 -11.41 4.15
C THR A 764 25.57 -11.96 2.74
N ASN A 765 24.38 -11.72 2.18
CA ASN A 765 24.06 -12.04 0.78
C ASN A 765 25.03 -11.40 -0.22
N ALA A 766 25.57 -10.23 0.09
CA ALA A 766 26.52 -9.47 -0.73
C ALA A 766 28.00 -9.80 -0.38
N SER A 767 28.24 -10.89 0.36
CA SER A 767 29.58 -11.29 0.82
C SER A 767 30.27 -10.30 1.74
N THR A 768 29.55 -9.35 2.30
CA THR A 768 30.05 -8.44 3.36
C THR A 768 30.03 -9.13 4.72
N CYS A 769 30.70 -8.55 5.72
CA CYS A 769 30.87 -9.16 7.02
C CYS A 769 29.97 -8.50 8.08
N ILE A 770 29.11 -9.28 8.71
CA ILE A 770 28.38 -8.87 9.92
C ILE A 770 29.27 -9.18 11.12
N ASN A 771 29.62 -8.16 11.87
CA ASN A 771 30.39 -8.31 13.08
C ASN A 771 29.91 -7.31 14.14
N GLN A 772 29.12 -7.79 15.09
CA GLN A 772 28.55 -6.95 16.14
C GLN A 772 29.55 -6.76 17.27
N LYS A 773 29.66 -5.53 17.78
CA LYS A 773 30.55 -5.13 18.83
C LYS A 773 29.80 -4.45 19.98
N PRO A 774 29.99 -4.85 21.23
CA PRO A 774 29.36 -4.19 22.37
C PRO A 774 29.85 -2.75 22.52
N ILE A 775 28.95 -1.83 22.84
CA ILE A 775 29.26 -0.42 23.14
C ILE A 775 29.10 -0.09 24.63
N VAL A 776 28.56 -1.02 25.41
CA VAL A 776 28.36 -0.92 26.86
C VAL A 776 29.48 -1.57 27.63
N LYS A 777 29.62 -1.23 28.94
CA LYS A 777 30.58 -1.82 29.84
C LYS A 777 29.87 -2.66 30.90
N GLU A 778 30.61 -3.59 31.52
CA GLU A 778 30.11 -4.33 32.68
C GLU A 778 29.74 -3.40 33.83
N GLY A 779 28.60 -3.66 34.47
CA GLY A 779 28.06 -2.81 35.55
C GLY A 779 27.29 -1.56 35.05
N GLU A 780 27.30 -1.26 33.76
CA GLU A 780 26.62 -0.08 33.21
C GLU A 780 25.11 -0.28 33.28
N LYS A 781 24.37 0.78 33.65
CA LYS A 781 22.92 0.79 33.62
C LYS A 781 22.41 0.96 32.16
N VAL A 782 21.49 0.11 31.77
CA VAL A 782 20.89 0.11 30.43
C VAL A 782 19.37 0.19 30.52
N TYR A 783 18.76 0.74 29.49
CA TYR A 783 17.32 0.93 29.40
C TYR A 783 16.72 0.08 28.28
N LYS A 784 15.47 -0.25 28.42
CA LYS A 784 14.71 -0.94 27.38
C LYS A 784 14.75 -0.17 26.05
N ASN A 785 15.00 -0.88 24.96
CA ASN A 785 15.18 -0.33 23.61
C ASN A 785 16.40 0.59 23.42
N GLN A 786 17.36 0.59 24.38
CA GLN A 786 18.66 1.23 24.21
C GLN A 786 19.55 0.35 23.35
N ILE A 787 20.35 0.95 22.46
CA ILE A 787 21.34 0.22 21.66
C ILE A 787 22.51 -0.16 22.57
N ILE A 788 22.82 -1.46 22.67
CA ILE A 788 23.89 -2.02 23.50
C ILE A 788 25.06 -2.58 22.71
N ALA A 789 24.85 -2.85 21.41
CA ALA A 789 25.90 -3.28 20.51
C ALA A 789 25.73 -2.66 19.13
N ASP A 790 26.84 -2.21 18.55
CA ASP A 790 26.94 -1.77 17.17
C ASP A 790 27.07 -2.96 16.23
N GLY A 791 26.51 -2.82 15.03
CA GLY A 791 26.62 -3.78 13.94
C GLY A 791 27.62 -3.33 12.86
N MET A 792 27.47 -3.85 11.64
CA MET A 792 28.22 -3.37 10.48
C MET A 792 27.81 -1.94 10.15
N ALA A 793 28.74 -1.13 9.66
CA ALA A 793 28.53 0.27 9.25
C ALA A 793 27.77 1.12 10.30
N THR A 794 28.01 0.87 11.57
CA THR A 794 27.46 1.67 12.68
C THR A 794 28.56 2.07 13.65
N ASP A 795 28.40 3.23 14.28
CA ASP A 795 29.31 3.76 15.29
C ASP A 795 28.48 4.48 16.37
N LYS A 796 28.64 4.05 17.63
CA LYS A 796 27.94 4.58 18.80
C LYS A 796 26.41 4.66 18.64
N GLY A 797 25.84 3.67 17.99
CA GLY A 797 24.39 3.60 17.72
C GLY A 797 23.90 4.44 16.56
N GLU A 798 24.78 5.07 15.79
CA GLU A 798 24.44 5.83 14.60
C GLU A 798 24.94 5.13 13.32
N MET A 799 24.24 5.34 12.21
CA MET A 799 24.68 4.84 10.92
C MET A 799 25.98 5.54 10.50
N ALA A 800 27.01 4.76 10.23
CA ALA A 800 28.33 5.22 9.81
C ALA A 800 28.76 4.47 8.56
N LEU A 801 28.43 5.02 7.39
CA LEU A 801 28.64 4.35 6.10
C LEU A 801 30.07 4.43 5.59
N GLY A 802 30.93 5.21 6.23
CA GLY A 802 32.31 5.40 5.77
C GLY A 802 33.19 6.07 6.81
N LYS A 803 34.13 6.87 6.33
CA LYS A 803 35.12 7.60 7.08
C LYS A 803 35.03 9.10 6.82
N ASN A 804 35.36 9.91 7.85
CA ASN A 804 35.52 11.34 7.68
C ASN A 804 36.95 11.62 7.19
N ALA A 805 37.09 11.98 5.91
CA ALA A 805 38.38 12.26 5.29
C ALA A 805 38.48 13.73 4.89
N VAL A 806 39.68 14.30 4.96
CA VAL A 806 39.95 15.63 4.40
C VAL A 806 40.08 15.50 2.89
N VAL A 807 39.27 16.26 2.14
CA VAL A 807 39.20 16.21 0.68
C VAL A 807 39.66 17.53 0.08
N ALA A 808 40.48 17.45 -0.94
CA ALA A 808 40.83 18.58 -1.78
C ALA A 808 40.22 18.45 -3.17
N PHE A 809 39.54 19.48 -3.63
CA PHE A 809 38.99 19.56 -4.99
C PHE A 809 39.97 20.31 -5.88
N ALA A 810 40.76 19.57 -6.65
CA ALA A 810 41.79 20.14 -7.49
C ALA A 810 42.12 19.23 -8.67
N ASN A 811 42.67 19.80 -9.75
CA ASN A 811 43.34 19.01 -10.77
C ASN A 811 44.75 18.63 -10.28
N TRP A 812 45.11 17.35 -10.46
CA TRP A 812 46.44 16.89 -10.08
C TRP A 812 47.00 15.92 -11.16
N GLU A 813 47.91 16.41 -11.96
CA GLU A 813 48.69 15.65 -12.96
C GLU A 813 47.83 14.72 -13.87
N GLY A 814 46.57 15.09 -14.14
CA GLY A 814 45.61 14.31 -14.96
C GLY A 814 45.01 13.09 -14.26
N TYR A 815 45.39 12.73 -13.04
CA TYR A 815 44.87 11.57 -12.31
C TYR A 815 43.47 11.77 -11.73
N THR A 816 42.95 12.99 -11.76
CA THR A 816 41.60 13.35 -11.31
C THR A 816 40.64 13.59 -12.47
N PHE A 817 40.92 13.01 -13.66
CA PHE A 817 40.09 13.12 -14.85
C PHE A 817 38.74 12.45 -14.66
N GLU A 818 37.67 13.14 -15.05
CA GLU A 818 36.28 12.76 -14.79
C GLU A 818 36.02 12.54 -13.29
N ASP A 819 35.42 11.42 -12.89
CA ASP A 819 35.09 11.13 -11.49
C ASP A 819 36.19 10.40 -10.73
N ALA A 820 37.44 10.43 -11.22
CA ALA A 820 38.55 9.76 -10.61
C ALA A 820 38.99 10.41 -9.29
N ILE A 821 39.29 9.60 -8.30
CA ILE A 821 39.71 10.01 -6.96
C ILE A 821 41.14 9.51 -6.71
N LEU A 822 42.01 10.39 -6.22
CA LEU A 822 43.34 10.08 -5.77
C LEU A 822 43.38 10.01 -4.24
N ILE A 823 43.92 8.95 -3.69
CA ILE A 823 44.05 8.76 -2.25
C ILE A 823 45.50 8.87 -1.76
N SER A 824 45.67 9.31 -0.52
CA SER A 824 46.94 9.40 0.11
C SER A 824 47.43 8.02 0.59
N ASP A 825 48.77 7.77 0.52
CA ASP A 825 49.42 6.60 1.11
C ASP A 825 49.13 6.37 2.60
N LYS A 826 48.89 7.45 3.33
CA LYS A 826 48.51 7.41 4.74
C LYS A 826 47.23 6.60 4.95
N LEU A 827 46.21 6.77 4.10
CA LEU A 827 44.94 6.05 4.20
C LEU A 827 45.12 4.53 4.02
N VAL A 828 46.08 4.13 3.15
CA VAL A 828 46.43 2.72 2.93
C VAL A 828 47.18 2.15 4.13
N LYS A 829 48.15 2.88 4.67
CA LYS A 829 48.97 2.45 5.81
C LYS A 829 48.18 2.31 7.11
N GLU A 830 47.16 3.14 7.30
CA GLU A 830 46.31 3.15 8.48
C GLU A 830 45.06 2.22 8.35
N ASP A 831 44.93 1.44 7.27
CA ASP A 831 43.80 0.56 7.01
C ASP A 831 42.43 1.31 7.05
N THR A 832 42.42 2.55 6.59
CA THR A 832 41.26 3.44 6.73
C THR A 832 40.02 2.90 5.99
N TYR A 833 40.21 2.41 4.76
CA TYR A 833 39.13 1.85 3.91
C TYR A 833 39.15 0.33 3.78
N THR A 834 39.83 -0.35 4.69
CA THR A 834 39.91 -1.81 4.69
C THR A 834 38.61 -2.45 5.10
N SER A 835 38.18 -3.45 4.37
CA SER A 835 36.95 -4.20 4.57
C SER A 835 37.20 -5.71 4.58
N ILE A 836 36.28 -6.48 5.15
CA ILE A 836 36.30 -7.94 5.17
C ILE A 836 35.21 -8.44 4.24
N HIS A 837 35.57 -9.33 3.32
CA HIS A 837 34.67 -10.06 2.45
C HIS A 837 34.76 -11.54 2.76
N ILE A 838 33.60 -12.20 2.90
CA ILE A 838 33.49 -13.61 3.22
C ILE A 838 32.87 -14.32 2.01
N GLU A 839 33.60 -15.27 1.43
CA GLU A 839 33.11 -16.15 0.37
C GLU A 839 32.90 -17.55 0.91
N GLN A 840 31.84 -18.20 0.47
CA GLN A 840 31.52 -19.58 0.87
C GLN A 840 31.53 -20.47 -0.35
N TYR A 841 32.24 -21.57 -0.27
CA TYR A 841 32.31 -22.58 -1.32
C TYR A 841 31.78 -23.91 -0.76
N ASP A 842 30.71 -24.43 -1.38
CA ASP A 842 30.14 -25.73 -1.00
C ASP A 842 30.62 -26.83 -1.93
N PHE A 843 31.11 -27.90 -1.34
CA PHE A 843 31.56 -29.08 -2.09
C PHE A 843 30.67 -30.28 -1.79
N GLU A 844 30.14 -30.90 -2.81
CA GLU A 844 29.32 -32.12 -2.67
C GLU A 844 30.00 -33.31 -3.31
N SER A 845 30.17 -34.37 -2.56
CA SER A 845 30.65 -35.65 -3.04
C SER A 845 29.49 -36.55 -3.46
N ARG A 846 29.42 -36.96 -4.71
CA ARG A 846 28.33 -37.81 -5.23
C ARG A 846 28.89 -39.10 -5.80
N ASP A 847 28.21 -40.22 -5.53
CA ASP A 847 28.47 -41.49 -6.17
C ASP A 847 27.96 -41.45 -7.61
N THR A 848 28.82 -41.80 -8.56
CA THR A 848 28.48 -41.87 -10.00
C THR A 848 28.42 -43.29 -10.47
N LYS A 849 27.69 -43.60 -11.55
CA LYS A 849 27.54 -44.95 -12.11
C LYS A 849 28.86 -45.57 -12.59
N LEU A 850 29.90 -44.76 -12.81
CA LEU A 850 31.21 -45.17 -13.35
C LEU A 850 32.39 -45.13 -12.35
N ARG A 851 32.26 -44.39 -11.24
CA ARG A 851 33.25 -44.30 -10.15
C ARG A 851 32.56 -43.97 -8.83
N THR A 852 33.04 -44.56 -7.77
CA THR A 852 32.40 -44.58 -6.47
C THR A 852 32.31 -43.23 -5.74
N ARG A 853 33.12 -42.19 -6.08
CA ARG A 853 33.03 -40.82 -5.54
C ARG A 853 33.77 -39.82 -6.45
N ARG A 854 33.09 -38.72 -6.83
CA ARG A 854 33.74 -37.54 -7.42
C ARG A 854 33.36 -36.29 -6.62
N ASN A 855 34.32 -35.49 -6.25
CA ASN A 855 34.07 -34.17 -5.70
C ASN A 855 33.70 -33.21 -6.84
N ASN A 856 32.45 -32.76 -6.84
CA ASN A 856 32.01 -31.74 -7.74
C ASN A 856 32.11 -30.36 -7.08
N LYS A 857 32.94 -29.51 -7.64
CA LYS A 857 33.03 -28.10 -7.27
C LYS A 857 31.79 -27.41 -7.87
N ARG A 858 30.90 -26.95 -7.02
CA ARG A 858 29.84 -26.02 -7.43
C ARG A 858 30.33 -24.60 -7.13
N ASN A 859 30.48 -23.82 -8.20
CA ASN A 859 30.54 -22.36 -8.00
C ASN A 859 29.12 -21.92 -7.68
N THR A 860 28.89 -21.49 -6.47
CA THR A 860 27.67 -20.83 -6.07
C THR A 860 27.75 -19.36 -6.45
#